data_818752141cbb97f97836410b1469237f
#
_entry.id   818752141cbb97f97836410b1469237f
#
_cell.length_a   1.000
_cell.length_b   1.000
_cell.length_c   1.000
_cell.angle_alpha   90.00
_cell.angle_beta   90.00
_cell.angle_gamma   90.00
#
_symmetry.space_group_name_H-M   'P 1'
#
loop_
_entity.id
_entity.type
_entity.pdbx_description
1 polymer ?
#
loop_
_entity_poly.entity_id
_entity_poly.type
_entity_poly.pdbx_seq_one_letter_code
_entity_poly.pdbx_strand_id
1 'polypeptide(L)'
;MNLSALAFVPALLLASPLLAQQVPSGTAAGQPPAAATAAAEAPGSLPRRPAPLGVRLDADSTDRVVVSAVAPGGTAAAAGILAGDTLVAVAGRPVTRPEALRPLLRELRVGQSIAIDVLRQGAPVTLRLTLADRREQVAGSTVSYRSVQTPKGYRLRSIVTVPDRPVRARAGRHPALLYLQGITCDSIDRPDRPDAADTRIVHALARQGFVTLRVDKPGLGDSEGPPCHEIGFAEELDGYRAAMNALAAMPEVDPTRIYLFGYSMGGLMAPYLARDGRVRGSIVYGTLARTWFEYQLENARRQSALAGKSPAEVSEDVLGQAKESSMILIEKKTLGDVWRRWPQLRQEPDGLMLSENHIATRSMKFFHELQELNLARAWQESSGAVLAIYGEYDWVTALQDHQLIADIVNARTPGAGSVLTLPQVDHGFTRHASLQDSVRAMGQGTWEAGLPDKMLAWIDSVEAAAPAIPAKAAGAAPVTTPVSFSVVAAWQQLPTEPYRGKQDDIFFVNERVGWYGNGDGKVFRSTDGGDSWTKVWEQKGTFVRALAFVDEKVGVLGNIGTGYFPGVTDAVPVYRTEDGGSTWTPVTAIEGAPVTGLCAFDIVQVPFVNAGRLDHRPRIIGVGRVGGPAALIWSDDLGKTWKQGKLPALGAAAFDVKFLDDRRGFIAAATHADVSQSNALILATDDGGATWREVYRSARPYELTWKMSFPTPEVGYTTVQSYNPDRTASARVVAKTTDGGRTWSEMALVDDHAVRQFGVAFVDANTGWVGAVPHGFATDDGGKTWRKAGFGNAVNKIRLLRSAAGFSGYAIGVHVHRLRVPAG
;
A
#
# COMPACT_ATOMS: atom_id res chain seq x y z
N MET A 1 11.90 -30.37 31.68
CA MET A 1 11.06 -30.01 30.52
C MET A 1 11.55 -28.65 30.05
N ASN A 2 12.27 -28.64 28.93
CA ASN A 2 12.95 -27.45 28.41
C ASN A 2 11.96 -26.47 27.82
N LEU A 3 11.76 -25.35 28.46
CA LEU A 3 10.96 -24.21 28.00
C LEU A 3 11.70 -23.31 26.97
N SER A 4 12.80 -23.80 26.43
CA SER A 4 13.64 -23.06 25.48
C SER A 4 13.07 -22.97 24.06
N ALA A 5 11.90 -23.54 23.77
CA ALA A 5 11.30 -23.59 22.44
C ALA A 5 10.20 -22.55 22.17
N LEU A 6 9.89 -21.66 23.13
CA LEU A 6 8.76 -20.72 23.01
C LEU A 6 9.11 -19.34 22.39
N ALA A 7 10.35 -19.11 21.97
CA ALA A 7 10.81 -17.81 21.51
C ALA A 7 10.41 -17.46 20.06
N PHE A 8 9.76 -18.33 19.30
CA PHE A 8 9.64 -18.18 17.86
C PHE A 8 8.24 -18.38 17.24
N VAL A 9 7.22 -18.59 18.04
CA VAL A 9 5.85 -18.47 17.53
C VAL A 9 5.49 -17.01 17.67
N PRO A 10 5.32 -16.25 16.56
CA PRO A 10 4.81 -14.89 16.70
C PRO A 10 3.49 -14.97 17.43
N ALA A 11 3.34 -14.17 18.44
CA ALA A 11 2.13 -14.06 19.25
C ALA A 11 0.84 -13.77 18.44
N LEU A 12 0.98 -13.43 17.17
CA LEU A 12 -0.11 -13.32 16.21
C LEU A 12 -0.83 -14.66 15.93
N LEU A 13 -0.28 -15.80 16.36
CA LEU A 13 -0.73 -17.13 15.96
C LEU A 13 -1.87 -17.70 16.80
N LEU A 14 -2.17 -17.12 17.95
CA LEU A 14 -2.97 -17.82 18.95
C LEU A 14 -4.39 -17.25 19.16
N ALA A 15 -4.89 -16.41 18.29
CA ALA A 15 -6.25 -15.86 18.37
C ALA A 15 -7.33 -16.68 17.63
N SER A 16 -7.08 -17.93 17.33
CA SER A 16 -8.11 -18.82 16.76
C SER A 16 -8.17 -20.10 17.61
N PRO A 17 -9.12 -20.22 18.53
CA PRO A 17 -9.30 -21.47 19.27
C PRO A 17 -9.94 -22.53 18.37
N LEU A 18 -9.14 -23.45 17.90
CA LEU A 18 -9.58 -24.78 17.50
C LEU A 18 -9.70 -25.65 18.74
N LEU A 19 -10.61 -25.32 19.66
CA LEU A 19 -10.93 -26.23 20.77
C LEU A 19 -12.40 -26.11 21.15
N ALA A 20 -12.99 -27.28 21.27
CA ALA A 20 -14.35 -27.53 21.67
C ALA A 20 -14.74 -26.78 22.95
N GLN A 21 -15.66 -25.84 22.88
CA GLN A 21 -16.39 -25.42 24.09
C GLN A 21 -17.52 -26.39 24.39
N GLN A 22 -17.55 -26.82 25.64
CA GLN A 22 -18.67 -27.49 26.24
C GLN A 22 -19.88 -26.55 26.24
N VAL A 23 -20.99 -27.01 25.68
CA VAL A 23 -22.27 -26.30 25.71
C VAL A 23 -22.88 -26.46 27.06
N PRO A 24 -23.27 -25.37 27.79
CA PRO A 24 -24.12 -25.49 28.95
C PRO A 24 -25.52 -25.96 28.48
N SER A 25 -26.05 -26.98 29.14
CA SER A 25 -27.41 -27.47 28.96
C SER A 25 -28.41 -26.44 29.49
N GLY A 26 -29.06 -25.71 28.59
CA GLY A 26 -30.17 -24.81 28.89
C GLY A 26 -31.31 -25.08 27.93
N THR A 27 -32.36 -25.65 28.45
CA THR A 27 -33.62 -25.98 27.76
C THR A 27 -34.40 -24.71 27.38
N ALA A 28 -34.67 -24.52 26.09
CA ALA A 28 -35.86 -23.83 25.59
C ALA A 28 -36.18 -24.34 24.21
N ALA A 29 -37.28 -25.08 24.09
CA ALA A 29 -37.87 -25.53 22.87
C ALA A 29 -38.56 -24.34 22.16
N GLY A 30 -37.95 -23.84 21.06
CA GLY A 30 -38.56 -22.92 20.14
C GLY A 30 -38.82 -23.63 18.82
N GLN A 31 -40.02 -23.51 18.27
CA GLN A 31 -40.43 -24.06 16.98
C GLN A 31 -39.46 -23.65 15.84
N PRO A 32 -39.22 -24.53 14.86
CA PRO A 32 -38.38 -24.17 13.72
C PRO A 32 -39.08 -23.10 12.88
N PRO A 33 -38.33 -22.06 12.42
CA PRO A 33 -38.85 -21.10 11.47
C PRO A 33 -39.09 -21.79 10.11
N ALA A 34 -40.17 -21.45 9.47
CA ALA A 34 -40.57 -21.94 8.14
C ALA A 34 -39.43 -21.70 7.14
N ALA A 35 -39.23 -22.68 6.27
CA ALA A 35 -38.26 -22.63 5.17
C ALA A 35 -38.52 -21.39 4.31
N ALA A 36 -37.64 -20.40 4.42
CA ALA A 36 -37.61 -19.26 3.51
C ALA A 36 -37.21 -19.79 2.11
N THR A 37 -38.07 -19.66 1.14
CA THR A 37 -37.82 -19.90 -0.28
C THR A 37 -36.59 -19.11 -0.70
N ALA A 38 -35.56 -19.82 -1.15
CA ALA A 38 -34.31 -19.22 -1.64
C ALA A 38 -34.64 -18.22 -2.76
N ALA A 39 -34.43 -16.93 -2.55
CA ALA A 39 -34.49 -15.94 -3.61
C ALA A 39 -33.42 -16.32 -4.63
N ALA A 40 -33.76 -16.37 -5.90
CA ALA A 40 -32.82 -16.64 -6.99
C ALA A 40 -31.68 -15.65 -6.93
N GLU A 41 -30.44 -16.14 -6.88
CA GLU A 41 -29.24 -15.29 -6.88
C GLU A 41 -29.16 -14.51 -8.20
N ALA A 42 -28.71 -13.25 -8.12
CA ALA A 42 -28.54 -12.40 -9.31
C ALA A 42 -27.55 -13.03 -10.31
N PRO A 43 -27.73 -12.86 -11.63
CA PRO A 43 -26.81 -13.37 -12.62
C PRO A 43 -25.38 -12.90 -12.34
N GLY A 44 -24.43 -13.85 -12.24
CA GLY A 44 -23.01 -13.56 -11.94
C GLY A 44 -22.62 -13.65 -10.47
N SER A 45 -23.51 -14.06 -9.55
CA SER A 45 -23.15 -14.32 -8.15
C SER A 45 -22.17 -15.51 -8.04
N LEU A 46 -21.29 -15.47 -7.01
CA LEU A 46 -20.43 -16.61 -6.68
C LEU A 46 -21.28 -17.75 -6.10
N PRO A 47 -21.07 -19.01 -6.53
CA PRO A 47 -21.74 -20.15 -5.92
C PRO A 47 -21.43 -20.25 -4.42
N ARG A 48 -22.45 -20.46 -3.59
CA ARG A 48 -22.29 -20.56 -2.15
C ARG A 48 -21.88 -21.97 -1.72
N ARG A 49 -20.96 -22.03 -0.76
CA ARG A 49 -20.70 -23.26 -0.01
C ARG A 49 -21.86 -23.57 0.91
N PRO A 50 -22.16 -24.87 1.14
CA PRO A 50 -23.24 -25.26 2.03
C PRO A 50 -22.92 -24.93 3.49
N ALA A 51 -23.94 -24.88 4.31
CA ALA A 51 -23.79 -24.92 5.77
C ALA A 51 -22.93 -26.14 6.17
N PRO A 52 -22.16 -26.03 7.27
CA PRO A 52 -21.46 -27.18 7.83
C PRO A 52 -22.42 -28.35 8.02
N LEU A 53 -21.96 -29.56 7.75
CA LEU A 53 -22.78 -30.77 7.94
C LEU A 53 -23.27 -30.92 9.38
N GLY A 54 -22.55 -30.34 10.33
CA GLY A 54 -22.89 -30.43 11.75
C GLY A 54 -22.52 -31.76 12.38
N VAL A 55 -21.44 -32.38 11.90
CA VAL A 55 -20.86 -33.59 12.51
C VAL A 55 -19.55 -33.24 13.23
N ARG A 56 -19.32 -33.86 14.39
CA ARG A 56 -18.00 -33.94 15.03
C ARG A 56 -17.42 -35.29 14.72
N LEU A 57 -16.17 -35.33 14.31
CA LEU A 57 -15.44 -36.56 14.05
C LEU A 57 -14.65 -36.96 15.30
N ASP A 58 -14.40 -38.25 15.42
CA ASP A 58 -13.54 -38.81 16.45
C ASP A 58 -12.06 -38.49 16.12
N ALA A 59 -11.38 -37.79 17.02
CA ALA A 59 -10.01 -37.33 16.82
C ALA A 59 -8.98 -38.48 16.95
N ASP A 60 -9.34 -39.54 17.66
CA ASP A 60 -8.44 -40.68 17.92
C ASP A 60 -8.46 -41.72 16.78
N SER A 61 -9.38 -41.57 15.83
CA SER A 61 -9.54 -42.47 14.70
C SER A 61 -8.75 -41.98 13.49
N THR A 62 -7.60 -42.59 13.21
CA THR A 62 -6.70 -42.22 12.13
C THR A 62 -6.95 -42.95 10.81
N ASP A 63 -7.59 -44.09 10.85
CA ASP A 63 -7.83 -45.02 9.72
C ASP A 63 -9.30 -45.06 9.26
N ARG A 64 -10.18 -44.39 9.97
CA ARG A 64 -11.64 -44.31 9.69
C ARG A 64 -12.18 -42.96 10.04
N VAL A 65 -13.29 -42.56 9.42
CA VAL A 65 -13.95 -41.28 9.69
C VAL A 65 -15.23 -41.55 10.52
N VAL A 66 -15.07 -41.63 11.83
CA VAL A 66 -16.17 -41.94 12.74
C VAL A 66 -16.84 -40.64 13.23
N VAL A 67 -18.16 -40.57 13.19
CA VAL A 67 -18.96 -39.48 13.72
C VAL A 67 -19.12 -39.66 15.22
N SER A 68 -18.48 -38.77 16.00
CA SER A 68 -18.58 -38.80 17.47
C SER A 68 -19.80 -38.05 17.99
N ALA A 69 -20.30 -37.04 17.28
CA ALA A 69 -21.52 -36.31 17.62
C ALA A 69 -22.16 -35.66 16.38
N VAL A 70 -23.45 -35.41 16.43
CA VAL A 70 -24.25 -34.71 15.42
C VAL A 70 -24.95 -33.53 16.05
N ALA A 71 -24.79 -32.34 15.48
CA ALA A 71 -25.42 -31.13 15.97
C ALA A 71 -26.96 -31.18 15.76
N PRO A 72 -27.78 -30.97 16.80
CA PRO A 72 -29.22 -30.93 16.65
C PRO A 72 -29.68 -29.86 15.66
N GLY A 73 -30.61 -30.23 14.75
CA GLY A 73 -31.12 -29.32 13.71
C GLY A 73 -30.14 -29.01 12.56
N GLY A 74 -28.95 -29.64 12.58
CA GLY A 74 -27.97 -29.51 11.48
C GLY A 74 -28.33 -30.33 10.26
N THR A 75 -27.65 -30.09 9.15
CA THR A 75 -27.85 -30.78 7.88
C THR A 75 -27.69 -32.32 8.00
N ALA A 76 -26.67 -32.75 8.77
CA ALA A 76 -26.44 -34.17 9.03
C ALA A 76 -27.57 -34.81 9.87
N ALA A 77 -28.05 -34.10 10.88
CA ALA A 77 -29.17 -34.57 11.69
C ALA A 77 -30.46 -34.74 10.84
N ALA A 78 -30.75 -33.76 10.00
CA ALA A 78 -31.89 -33.81 9.07
C ALA A 78 -31.78 -34.95 8.06
N ALA A 79 -30.54 -35.32 7.68
CA ALA A 79 -30.28 -36.46 6.79
C ALA A 79 -30.28 -37.82 7.51
N GLY A 80 -30.39 -37.83 8.84
CA GLY A 80 -30.40 -39.07 9.64
C GLY A 80 -29.01 -39.65 9.93
N ILE A 81 -27.96 -38.86 9.84
CA ILE A 81 -26.61 -39.24 10.34
C ILE A 81 -26.66 -39.32 11.87
N LEU A 82 -26.06 -40.37 12.42
CA LEU A 82 -26.04 -40.61 13.86
C LEU A 82 -24.61 -40.68 14.41
N ALA A 83 -24.47 -40.42 15.71
CA ALA A 83 -23.20 -40.70 16.41
C ALA A 83 -22.92 -42.23 16.34
N GLY A 84 -21.69 -42.58 16.09
CA GLY A 84 -21.24 -43.96 15.83
C GLY A 84 -21.26 -44.38 14.35
N ASP A 85 -21.83 -43.62 13.46
CA ASP A 85 -21.71 -43.86 12.02
C ASP A 85 -20.25 -43.68 11.55
N THR A 86 -19.78 -44.60 10.69
CA THR A 86 -18.49 -44.40 10.01
C THR A 86 -18.77 -43.94 8.56
N LEU A 87 -18.27 -42.75 8.23
CA LEU A 87 -18.40 -42.23 6.85
C LEU A 87 -17.52 -43.06 5.89
N VAL A 88 -18.10 -43.52 4.79
CA VAL A 88 -17.42 -44.35 3.78
C VAL A 88 -17.25 -43.54 2.48
N ALA A 89 -18.29 -42.82 2.05
CA ALA A 89 -18.24 -41.97 0.88
C ALA A 89 -19.13 -40.72 1.05
N VAL A 90 -18.73 -39.61 0.42
CA VAL A 90 -19.54 -38.38 0.33
C VAL A 90 -19.62 -37.95 -1.13
N ALA A 91 -20.82 -37.74 -1.63
CA ALA A 91 -21.08 -37.42 -3.03
C ALA A 91 -20.41 -38.42 -4.01
N GLY A 92 -20.44 -39.72 -3.66
CA GLY A 92 -19.84 -40.81 -4.44
C GLY A 92 -18.32 -40.92 -4.38
N ARG A 93 -17.64 -40.08 -3.59
CA ARG A 93 -16.18 -40.11 -3.43
C ARG A 93 -15.81 -40.77 -2.09
N PRO A 94 -14.89 -41.76 -2.09
CA PRO A 94 -14.47 -42.43 -0.88
C PRO A 94 -13.81 -41.47 0.13
N VAL A 95 -14.15 -41.65 1.40
CA VAL A 95 -13.58 -40.91 2.54
C VAL A 95 -12.97 -41.92 3.50
N THR A 96 -11.65 -42.12 3.40
CA THR A 96 -10.92 -43.13 4.21
C THR A 96 -10.24 -42.51 5.43
N ARG A 97 -10.03 -41.18 5.44
CA ARG A 97 -9.38 -40.45 6.53
C ARG A 97 -10.04 -39.07 6.74
N PRO A 98 -10.05 -38.53 7.95
CA PRO A 98 -10.64 -37.22 8.26
C PRO A 98 -10.12 -36.08 7.36
N GLU A 99 -8.83 -36.12 6.97
CA GLU A 99 -8.21 -35.10 6.14
C GLU A 99 -8.79 -35.05 4.71
N ALA A 100 -9.24 -36.20 4.19
CA ALA A 100 -9.83 -36.30 2.85
C ALA A 100 -11.22 -35.62 2.79
N LEU A 101 -11.91 -35.47 3.91
CA LEU A 101 -13.28 -34.92 3.94
C LEU A 101 -13.27 -33.38 3.64
N ARG A 102 -12.33 -32.65 4.19
CA ARG A 102 -12.30 -31.16 4.03
C ARG A 102 -12.17 -30.70 2.58
N PRO A 103 -11.24 -31.20 1.75
CA PRO A 103 -11.17 -30.82 0.33
C PRO A 103 -12.46 -31.13 -0.42
N LEU A 104 -13.06 -32.26 -0.13
CA LEU A 104 -14.29 -32.72 -0.77
C LEU A 104 -15.47 -31.79 -0.44
N LEU A 105 -15.63 -31.43 0.84
CA LEU A 105 -16.70 -30.49 1.26
C LEU A 105 -16.53 -29.10 0.62
N ARG A 106 -15.31 -28.67 0.32
CA ARG A 106 -15.05 -27.38 -0.34
C ARG A 106 -15.60 -27.31 -1.78
N GLU A 107 -15.76 -28.43 -2.44
CA GLU A 107 -16.27 -28.50 -3.81
C GLU A 107 -17.80 -28.51 -3.87
N LEU A 108 -18.46 -28.82 -2.77
CA LEU A 108 -19.94 -28.89 -2.69
C LEU A 108 -20.54 -27.48 -2.66
N ARG A 109 -21.77 -27.38 -3.18
CA ARG A 109 -22.52 -26.11 -3.29
C ARG A 109 -23.93 -26.25 -2.71
N VAL A 110 -24.46 -25.13 -2.22
CA VAL A 110 -25.84 -25.02 -1.74
C VAL A 110 -26.81 -25.52 -2.80
N GLY A 111 -27.83 -26.26 -2.35
CA GLY A 111 -28.86 -26.82 -3.22
C GLY A 111 -28.52 -28.15 -3.90
N GLN A 112 -27.24 -28.59 -3.84
CA GLN A 112 -26.88 -29.92 -4.36
C GLN A 112 -27.48 -31.02 -3.49
N SER A 113 -28.11 -32.00 -4.13
CA SER A 113 -28.49 -33.24 -3.47
C SER A 113 -27.36 -34.26 -3.61
N ILE A 114 -26.82 -34.69 -2.49
CA ILE A 114 -25.72 -35.66 -2.42
C ILE A 114 -26.10 -36.91 -1.67
N ALA A 115 -25.43 -38.03 -1.98
CA ALA A 115 -25.46 -39.24 -1.19
C ALA A 115 -24.27 -39.24 -0.19
N ILE A 116 -24.54 -39.71 1.01
CA ILE A 116 -23.50 -40.02 2.02
C ILE A 116 -23.65 -41.50 2.37
N ASP A 117 -22.61 -42.28 2.12
CA ASP A 117 -22.57 -43.67 2.50
C ASP A 117 -21.87 -43.80 3.83
N VAL A 118 -22.54 -44.51 4.77
CA VAL A 118 -22.03 -44.76 6.11
C VAL A 118 -22.10 -46.26 6.44
N LEU A 119 -21.24 -46.72 7.35
CA LEU A 119 -21.44 -47.98 8.04
C LEU A 119 -22.06 -47.66 9.41
N ARG A 120 -23.26 -48.20 9.61
CA ARG A 120 -23.99 -48.10 10.90
C ARG A 120 -24.03 -49.45 11.54
N GLN A 121 -23.38 -49.63 12.65
CA GLN A 121 -23.20 -50.93 13.33
C GLN A 121 -22.68 -52.01 12.38
N GLY A 122 -21.77 -51.64 11.46
CA GLY A 122 -21.20 -52.51 10.45
C GLY A 122 -22.05 -52.74 9.18
N ALA A 123 -23.30 -52.29 9.14
CA ALA A 123 -24.17 -52.42 7.96
C ALA A 123 -24.07 -51.16 7.07
N PRO A 124 -24.02 -51.28 5.74
CA PRO A 124 -23.99 -50.14 4.83
C PRO A 124 -25.36 -49.45 4.77
N VAL A 125 -25.33 -48.10 4.90
CA VAL A 125 -26.52 -47.25 4.79
C VAL A 125 -26.19 -46.07 3.89
N THR A 126 -26.99 -45.83 2.85
CA THR A 126 -26.90 -44.66 2.01
C THR A 126 -27.92 -43.61 2.44
N LEU A 127 -27.49 -42.45 2.83
CA LEU A 127 -28.33 -41.33 3.23
C LEU A 127 -28.29 -40.25 2.12
N ARG A 128 -29.43 -39.65 1.85
CA ARG A 128 -29.54 -38.55 0.86
C ARG A 128 -29.84 -37.24 1.60
N LEU A 129 -29.13 -36.16 1.23
CA LEU A 129 -29.38 -34.83 1.78
C LEU A 129 -29.25 -33.77 0.71
N THR A 130 -30.03 -32.72 0.84
CA THR A 130 -29.85 -31.48 0.08
C THR A 130 -29.09 -30.52 0.92
N LEU A 131 -27.98 -30.00 0.37
CA LEU A 131 -27.07 -29.09 1.08
C LEU A 131 -27.76 -27.74 1.30
N ALA A 132 -28.02 -27.41 2.56
CA ALA A 132 -28.72 -26.19 2.95
C ALA A 132 -27.86 -24.95 2.82
N ASP A 133 -28.48 -23.81 2.50
CA ASP A 133 -27.89 -22.48 2.66
C ASP A 133 -28.04 -22.02 4.12
N ARG A 134 -27.00 -21.45 4.66
CA ARG A 134 -27.03 -20.79 5.97
C ARG A 134 -26.41 -19.42 5.86
N ARG A 135 -27.21 -18.41 6.09
CA ARG A 135 -26.79 -17.01 6.00
C ARG A 135 -26.76 -16.38 7.37
N GLU A 136 -25.86 -15.44 7.53
CA GLU A 136 -25.87 -14.60 8.71
C GLU A 136 -27.17 -13.79 8.76
N GLN A 137 -27.63 -13.54 9.99
CA GLN A 137 -28.80 -12.72 10.27
C GLN A 137 -28.43 -11.59 11.24
N VAL A 138 -28.86 -10.38 10.93
CA VAL A 138 -28.66 -9.20 11.78
C VAL A 138 -30.02 -8.56 11.98
N ALA A 139 -30.47 -8.49 13.21
CA ALA A 139 -31.77 -7.92 13.56
C ALA A 139 -31.87 -6.46 13.08
N GLY A 140 -32.95 -6.11 12.37
CA GLY A 140 -33.19 -4.79 11.80
C GLY A 140 -32.30 -4.41 10.63
N SER A 141 -31.77 -5.43 9.94
CA SER A 141 -30.91 -5.20 8.75
C SER A 141 -31.08 -6.34 7.74
N THR A 142 -30.96 -6.02 6.49
CA THR A 142 -30.92 -6.96 5.37
C THR A 142 -29.47 -7.37 5.07
N VAL A 143 -29.16 -8.67 5.18
CA VAL A 143 -27.84 -9.24 4.85
C VAL A 143 -27.86 -9.81 3.43
N SER A 144 -26.92 -9.36 2.59
CA SER A 144 -26.77 -9.84 1.21
C SER A 144 -25.35 -10.34 0.94
N TYR A 145 -25.28 -11.47 0.21
CA TYR A 145 -24.04 -12.10 -0.22
C TYR A 145 -23.76 -11.67 -1.66
N ARG A 146 -22.73 -10.87 -1.84
CA ARG A 146 -22.33 -10.28 -3.12
C ARG A 146 -20.92 -10.69 -3.49
N SER A 147 -20.39 -10.18 -4.58
CA SER A 147 -18.99 -10.34 -4.93
C SER A 147 -18.39 -9.02 -5.39
N VAL A 148 -17.06 -8.89 -5.20
CA VAL A 148 -16.26 -7.80 -5.75
C VAL A 148 -15.20 -8.38 -6.66
N GLN A 149 -14.94 -7.75 -7.80
CA GLN A 149 -13.94 -8.19 -8.76
C GLN A 149 -12.60 -7.49 -8.48
N THR A 150 -11.54 -8.28 -8.38
CA THR A 150 -10.17 -7.76 -8.19
C THR A 150 -9.58 -7.31 -9.53
N PRO A 151 -8.53 -6.46 -9.51
CA PRO A 151 -7.79 -6.10 -10.73
C PRO A 151 -7.21 -7.30 -11.50
N LYS A 152 -6.98 -8.42 -10.81
CA LYS A 152 -6.51 -9.68 -11.42
C LYS A 152 -7.62 -10.52 -12.06
N GLY A 153 -8.87 -10.07 -11.99
CA GLY A 153 -10.02 -10.67 -12.68
C GLY A 153 -10.78 -11.73 -11.91
N TYR A 154 -10.34 -12.16 -10.72
CA TYR A 154 -11.12 -13.09 -9.90
C TYR A 154 -12.05 -12.34 -8.92
N ARG A 155 -13.12 -13.02 -8.53
CA ARG A 155 -14.18 -12.46 -7.67
C ARG A 155 -14.00 -12.91 -6.23
N LEU A 156 -14.15 -11.97 -5.30
CA LEU A 156 -14.12 -12.22 -3.87
C LEU A 156 -15.53 -12.15 -3.30
N ARG A 157 -15.89 -13.08 -2.42
CA ARG A 157 -17.14 -13.04 -1.68
C ARG A 157 -17.17 -11.81 -0.77
N SER A 158 -18.23 -11.03 -0.86
CA SER A 158 -18.50 -9.93 0.06
C SER A 158 -19.85 -10.14 0.76
N ILE A 159 -19.91 -9.77 2.05
CA ILE A 159 -21.12 -9.79 2.85
C ILE A 159 -21.47 -8.35 3.17
N VAL A 160 -22.62 -7.91 2.70
CA VAL A 160 -23.12 -6.55 2.89
C VAL A 160 -24.33 -6.61 3.81
N THR A 161 -24.30 -5.78 4.85
CA THR A 161 -25.43 -5.61 5.77
C THR A 161 -25.96 -4.19 5.64
N VAL A 162 -27.21 -4.04 5.24
CA VAL A 162 -27.89 -2.74 5.05
C VAL A 162 -28.96 -2.59 6.14
N PRO A 163 -28.96 -1.49 6.91
CA PRO A 163 -30.01 -1.24 7.91
C PRO A 163 -31.40 -1.07 7.25
N ASP A 164 -32.41 -1.70 7.84
CA ASP A 164 -33.80 -1.56 7.36
C ASP A 164 -34.41 -0.17 7.74
N ARG A 165 -33.82 0.52 8.71
CA ARG A 165 -34.28 1.83 9.19
C ARG A 165 -33.23 2.91 8.98
N PRO A 166 -33.60 4.13 8.59
CA PRO A 166 -32.68 5.22 8.29
C PRO A 166 -32.16 5.95 9.55
N VAL A 167 -31.71 5.22 10.59
CA VAL A 167 -31.32 5.78 11.90
C VAL A 167 -30.26 6.86 11.79
N ARG A 168 -29.24 6.67 10.95
CA ARG A 168 -28.14 7.62 10.71
C ARG A 168 -28.11 8.15 9.27
N ALA A 169 -29.13 7.87 8.49
CA ALA A 169 -29.16 8.26 7.09
C ALA A 169 -29.29 9.77 6.90
N ARG A 170 -28.59 10.30 5.90
CA ARG A 170 -28.74 11.67 5.39
C ARG A 170 -29.17 11.59 3.94
N ALA A 171 -30.22 12.29 3.55
CA ALA A 171 -30.80 12.22 2.22
C ALA A 171 -31.06 10.76 1.74
N GLY A 172 -31.49 9.87 2.66
CA GLY A 172 -31.77 8.47 2.38
C GLY A 172 -30.53 7.55 2.28
N ARG A 173 -29.32 8.07 2.51
CA ARG A 173 -28.06 7.30 2.45
C ARG A 173 -27.43 7.14 3.83
N HIS A 174 -26.94 5.95 4.11
CA HIS A 174 -26.34 5.58 5.39
C HIS A 174 -24.82 5.85 5.41
N PRO A 175 -24.23 6.13 6.58
CA PRO A 175 -22.79 5.98 6.75
C PRO A 175 -22.39 4.51 6.53
N ALA A 176 -21.16 4.27 6.14
CA ALA A 176 -20.71 2.91 5.82
C ALA A 176 -19.40 2.55 6.55
N LEU A 177 -19.23 1.25 6.81
CA LEU A 177 -18.02 0.69 7.41
C LEU A 177 -17.49 -0.45 6.54
N LEU A 178 -16.21 -0.38 6.18
CA LEU A 178 -15.46 -1.49 5.61
C LEU A 178 -14.60 -2.14 6.71
N TYR A 179 -14.78 -3.44 6.92
CA TYR A 179 -13.97 -4.22 7.84
C TYR A 179 -12.75 -4.81 7.15
N LEU A 180 -11.57 -4.63 7.76
CA LEU A 180 -10.28 -5.14 7.32
C LEU A 180 -9.80 -6.18 8.33
N GLN A 181 -9.75 -7.43 7.91
CA GLN A 181 -9.45 -8.58 8.76
C GLN A 181 -7.95 -8.65 9.14
N GLY A 182 -7.66 -9.31 10.26
CA GLY A 182 -6.30 -9.63 10.71
C GLY A 182 -5.55 -10.61 9.80
N ILE A 183 -4.43 -11.14 10.27
CA ILE A 183 -3.49 -11.95 9.45
C ILE A 183 -4.07 -13.29 8.99
N THR A 184 -5.00 -13.88 9.73
CA THR A 184 -5.45 -15.26 9.52
C THR A 184 -6.12 -15.50 8.17
N CYS A 185 -6.02 -16.74 7.67
CA CYS A 185 -6.72 -17.22 6.49
C CYS A 185 -8.05 -17.90 6.89
N ASP A 186 -8.88 -17.18 7.65
CA ASP A 186 -10.23 -17.60 8.03
C ASP A 186 -11.28 -16.86 7.20
N SER A 187 -12.36 -17.54 6.81
CA SER A 187 -13.47 -16.88 6.12
C SER A 187 -14.22 -15.91 7.05
N ILE A 188 -14.66 -14.79 6.47
CA ILE A 188 -15.52 -13.81 7.16
C ILE A 188 -17.00 -14.28 7.22
N ASP A 189 -17.35 -15.32 6.48
CA ASP A 189 -18.69 -15.93 6.50
C ASP A 189 -18.79 -16.91 7.67
N ARG A 190 -19.42 -16.46 8.76
CA ARG A 190 -19.47 -17.20 10.03
C ARG A 190 -20.90 -17.27 10.60
N PRO A 191 -21.87 -17.83 9.83
CA PRO A 191 -23.27 -17.88 10.25
C PRO A 191 -23.50 -18.75 11.52
N ASP A 192 -22.56 -19.64 11.84
CA ASP A 192 -22.56 -20.51 13.02
C ASP A 192 -21.79 -19.91 14.22
N ARG A 193 -21.11 -18.78 14.03
CA ARG A 193 -20.38 -18.06 15.09
C ARG A 193 -20.73 -16.56 15.11
N PRO A 194 -22.00 -16.19 15.32
CA PRO A 194 -22.42 -14.78 15.36
C PRO A 194 -21.84 -14.03 16.55
N ASP A 195 -21.28 -14.75 17.51
CA ASP A 195 -20.61 -14.27 18.72
C ASP A 195 -19.10 -14.06 18.55
N ALA A 196 -18.50 -14.36 17.40
CA ALA A 196 -17.12 -14.01 17.14
C ALA A 196 -16.92 -12.49 17.28
N ALA A 197 -15.82 -12.07 17.92
CA ALA A 197 -15.64 -10.70 18.39
C ALA A 197 -15.74 -9.65 17.25
N ASP A 198 -15.10 -9.92 16.12
CA ASP A 198 -15.15 -9.08 14.92
C ASP A 198 -16.57 -9.02 14.31
N THR A 199 -17.26 -10.16 14.27
CA THR A 199 -18.65 -10.24 13.81
C THR A 199 -19.58 -9.43 14.72
N ARG A 200 -19.43 -9.54 16.04
CA ARG A 200 -20.19 -8.73 17.02
C ARG A 200 -20.03 -7.24 16.81
N ILE A 201 -18.79 -6.75 16.56
CA ILE A 201 -18.51 -5.33 16.33
C ILE A 201 -19.22 -4.86 15.06
N VAL A 202 -19.05 -5.57 13.94
CA VAL A 202 -19.64 -5.20 12.66
C VAL A 202 -21.15 -5.22 12.71
N HIS A 203 -21.74 -6.25 13.35
CA HIS A 203 -23.20 -6.35 13.52
C HIS A 203 -23.75 -5.27 14.48
N ALA A 204 -22.98 -4.88 15.51
CA ALA A 204 -23.39 -3.78 16.39
C ALA A 204 -23.47 -2.46 15.62
N LEU A 205 -22.49 -2.15 14.78
CA LEU A 205 -22.51 -0.95 13.94
C LEU A 205 -23.63 -0.98 12.89
N ALA A 206 -23.92 -2.15 12.31
CA ALA A 206 -25.05 -2.31 11.40
C ALA A 206 -26.38 -1.99 12.09
N ARG A 207 -26.63 -2.53 13.29
CA ARG A 207 -27.82 -2.20 14.10
C ARG A 207 -27.92 -0.73 14.47
N GLN A 208 -26.81 0.00 14.48
CA GLN A 208 -26.74 1.44 14.74
C GLN A 208 -26.82 2.30 13.46
N GLY A 209 -27.20 1.70 12.32
CA GLY A 209 -27.52 2.43 11.09
C GLY A 209 -26.38 2.55 10.09
N PHE A 210 -25.31 1.75 10.22
CA PHE A 210 -24.24 1.70 9.22
C PHE A 210 -24.50 0.60 8.18
N VAL A 211 -24.27 0.91 6.91
CA VAL A 211 -24.04 -0.13 5.91
C VAL A 211 -22.67 -0.73 6.20
N THR A 212 -22.57 -2.05 6.40
CA THR A 212 -21.29 -2.69 6.64
C THR A 212 -20.94 -3.63 5.50
N LEU A 213 -19.64 -3.65 5.13
CA LEU A 213 -19.11 -4.55 4.14
C LEU A 213 -17.90 -5.29 4.71
N ARG A 214 -17.91 -6.61 4.58
CA ARG A 214 -16.77 -7.50 4.81
C ARG A 214 -16.47 -8.24 3.51
N VAL A 215 -15.21 -8.53 3.25
CA VAL A 215 -14.80 -9.30 2.05
C VAL A 215 -13.87 -10.43 2.47
N ASP A 216 -14.09 -11.63 1.93
CA ASP A 216 -13.17 -12.76 2.08
C ASP A 216 -11.91 -12.51 1.27
N LYS A 217 -10.77 -12.89 1.81
CA LYS A 217 -9.50 -12.90 1.08
C LYS A 217 -9.56 -13.88 -0.09
N PRO A 218 -8.68 -13.73 -1.10
CA PRO A 218 -8.57 -14.69 -2.18
C PRO A 218 -8.48 -16.13 -1.69
N GLY A 219 -9.15 -17.05 -2.37
CA GLY A 219 -9.16 -18.48 -2.05
C GLY A 219 -9.81 -18.89 -0.74
N LEU A 220 -10.47 -17.96 -0.02
CA LEU A 220 -11.23 -18.25 1.20
C LEU A 220 -12.73 -18.26 0.94
N GLY A 221 -13.45 -19.00 1.78
CA GLY A 221 -14.90 -19.07 1.69
C GLY A 221 -15.34 -19.42 0.26
N ASP A 222 -16.22 -18.61 -0.30
CA ASP A 222 -16.66 -18.70 -1.70
C ASP A 222 -15.79 -17.90 -2.67
N SER A 223 -14.74 -17.20 -2.19
CA SER A 223 -13.87 -16.39 -3.03
C SER A 223 -13.05 -17.23 -4.01
N GLU A 224 -12.90 -16.67 -5.21
CA GLU A 224 -11.99 -17.18 -6.23
C GLU A 224 -10.55 -16.71 -5.94
N GLY A 225 -9.60 -17.14 -6.78
CA GLY A 225 -8.20 -16.74 -6.68
C GLY A 225 -7.31 -17.78 -6.03
N PRO A 226 -6.00 -17.48 -5.90
CA PRO A 226 -5.04 -18.37 -5.29
C PRO A 226 -5.34 -18.60 -3.80
N PRO A 227 -4.85 -19.71 -3.22
CA PRO A 227 -5.03 -19.97 -1.80
C PRO A 227 -4.52 -18.80 -0.93
N CYS A 228 -5.29 -18.42 0.09
CA CYS A 228 -4.97 -17.28 0.97
C CYS A 228 -3.54 -17.34 1.54
N HIS A 229 -3.06 -18.54 1.88
CA HIS A 229 -1.71 -18.69 2.44
C HIS A 229 -0.58 -18.42 1.44
N GLU A 230 -0.87 -18.38 0.13
CA GLU A 230 0.11 -18.12 -0.92
C GLU A 230 0.11 -16.68 -1.44
N ILE A 231 -0.91 -15.87 -1.10
CA ILE A 231 -0.97 -14.49 -1.57
C ILE A 231 -0.02 -13.57 -0.79
N GLY A 232 0.48 -12.53 -1.46
CA GLY A 232 1.22 -11.44 -0.84
C GLY A 232 0.31 -10.38 -0.20
N PHE A 233 0.95 -9.43 0.51
CA PHE A 233 0.26 -8.30 1.14
C PHE A 233 -0.44 -7.40 0.10
N ALA A 234 0.23 -7.12 -1.02
CA ALA A 234 -0.31 -6.27 -2.07
C ALA A 234 -1.59 -6.85 -2.70
N GLU A 235 -1.63 -8.17 -2.89
CA GLU A 235 -2.79 -8.85 -3.46
C GLU A 235 -4.00 -8.85 -2.51
N GLU A 236 -3.76 -8.99 -1.21
CA GLU A 236 -4.80 -8.85 -0.20
C GLU A 236 -5.34 -7.41 -0.15
N LEU A 237 -4.45 -6.42 -0.19
CA LEU A 237 -4.82 -4.99 -0.24
C LEU A 237 -5.66 -4.65 -1.48
N ASP A 238 -5.38 -5.25 -2.64
CA ASP A 238 -6.17 -5.06 -3.87
C ASP A 238 -7.59 -5.59 -3.70
N GLY A 239 -7.79 -6.67 -2.96
CA GLY A 239 -9.11 -7.16 -2.58
C GLY A 239 -9.89 -6.14 -1.76
N TYR A 240 -9.26 -5.51 -0.77
CA TYR A 240 -9.89 -4.47 0.03
C TYR A 240 -10.14 -3.18 -0.75
N ARG A 241 -9.28 -2.81 -1.71
CA ARG A 241 -9.54 -1.69 -2.64
C ARG A 241 -10.78 -1.95 -3.50
N ALA A 242 -10.92 -3.15 -4.03
CA ALA A 242 -12.11 -3.54 -4.78
C ALA A 242 -13.37 -3.47 -3.91
N ALA A 243 -13.29 -3.92 -2.65
CA ALA A 243 -14.39 -3.82 -1.68
C ALA A 243 -14.73 -2.37 -1.34
N MET A 244 -13.75 -1.51 -1.16
CA MET A 244 -13.93 -0.07 -0.91
C MET A 244 -14.62 0.62 -2.08
N ASN A 245 -14.21 0.32 -3.32
CA ASN A 245 -14.85 0.85 -4.52
C ASN A 245 -16.31 0.39 -4.65
N ALA A 246 -16.57 -0.88 -4.39
CA ALA A 246 -17.92 -1.41 -4.40
C ALA A 246 -18.81 -0.76 -3.33
N LEU A 247 -18.29 -0.59 -2.10
CA LEU A 247 -19.00 0.07 -1.01
C LEU A 247 -19.36 1.52 -1.35
N ALA A 248 -18.40 2.29 -1.86
CA ALA A 248 -18.61 3.69 -2.23
C ALA A 248 -19.61 3.87 -3.39
N ALA A 249 -19.77 2.86 -4.25
CA ALA A 249 -20.69 2.87 -5.38
C ALA A 249 -22.13 2.43 -5.02
N MET A 250 -22.37 1.95 -3.80
CA MET A 250 -23.71 1.48 -3.38
C MET A 250 -24.68 2.65 -3.23
N PRO A 251 -25.91 2.54 -3.77
CA PRO A 251 -26.90 3.63 -3.69
C PRO A 251 -27.34 3.92 -2.25
N GLU A 252 -27.24 2.92 -1.35
CA GLU A 252 -27.59 3.04 0.06
C GLU A 252 -26.53 3.77 0.88
N VAL A 253 -25.30 3.98 0.34
CA VAL A 253 -24.14 4.52 1.04
C VAL A 253 -23.97 6.01 0.77
N ASP A 254 -23.72 6.77 1.83
CA ASP A 254 -23.22 8.14 1.73
C ASP A 254 -21.69 8.09 1.50
N PRO A 255 -21.21 8.41 0.30
CA PRO A 255 -19.78 8.27 -0.04
C PRO A 255 -18.87 9.26 0.70
N THR A 256 -19.44 10.25 1.40
CA THR A 256 -18.70 11.20 2.24
C THR A 256 -18.57 10.73 3.69
N ARG A 257 -19.20 9.60 4.04
CA ARG A 257 -19.27 9.07 5.40
C ARG A 257 -18.85 7.59 5.44
N ILE A 258 -17.73 7.27 4.80
CA ILE A 258 -17.15 5.93 4.79
C ILE A 258 -16.08 5.85 5.87
N TYR A 259 -16.17 4.82 6.70
CA TYR A 259 -15.25 4.51 7.78
C TYR A 259 -14.57 3.16 7.53
N LEU A 260 -13.33 3.04 8.01
CA LEU A 260 -12.61 1.77 8.04
C LEU A 260 -12.54 1.24 9.47
N PHE A 261 -12.65 -0.07 9.63
CA PHE A 261 -12.27 -0.75 10.86
C PHE A 261 -11.23 -1.81 10.55
N GLY A 262 -9.98 -1.53 10.93
CA GLY A 262 -8.83 -2.43 10.74
C GLY A 262 -8.45 -3.13 12.03
N TYR A 263 -8.53 -4.46 12.04
CA TYR A 263 -8.10 -5.29 13.16
C TYR A 263 -6.72 -5.89 12.87
N SER A 264 -5.78 -5.73 13.80
CA SER A 264 -4.46 -6.33 13.72
C SER A 264 -3.78 -5.99 12.38
N MET A 265 -3.44 -6.99 11.55
CA MET A 265 -2.88 -6.80 10.20
C MET A 265 -3.77 -5.93 9.29
N GLY A 266 -5.10 -5.97 9.44
CA GLY A 266 -6.01 -5.09 8.72
C GLY A 266 -5.81 -3.60 9.04
N GLY A 267 -5.29 -3.29 10.23
CA GLY A 267 -4.92 -1.94 10.61
C GLY A 267 -3.74 -1.38 9.80
N LEU A 268 -2.83 -2.24 9.31
CA LEU A 268 -1.73 -1.84 8.43
C LEU A 268 -2.22 -1.48 7.02
N MET A 269 -3.36 -2.03 6.61
CA MET A 269 -3.95 -1.77 5.29
C MET A 269 -4.79 -0.49 5.27
N ALA A 270 -5.34 -0.09 6.41
CA ALA A 270 -6.21 1.08 6.53
C ALA A 270 -5.61 2.38 5.95
N PRO A 271 -4.36 2.78 6.26
CA PRO A 271 -3.80 4.01 5.73
C PRO A 271 -3.64 4.00 4.20
N TYR A 272 -3.41 2.83 3.58
CA TYR A 272 -3.32 2.70 2.12
C TYR A 272 -4.67 2.86 1.41
N LEU A 273 -5.77 2.49 2.07
CA LEU A 273 -7.13 2.70 1.58
C LEU A 273 -7.60 4.14 1.81
N ALA A 274 -7.09 4.80 2.84
CA ALA A 274 -7.48 6.16 3.21
C ALA A 274 -6.74 7.26 2.41
N ARG A 275 -5.81 6.92 1.51
CA ARG A 275 -5.04 7.90 0.72
C ARG A 275 -5.85 8.67 -0.32
N ASP A 276 -6.94 8.09 -0.81
CA ASP A 276 -7.74 8.69 -1.91
C ASP A 276 -8.78 9.73 -1.46
N GLY A 277 -8.81 10.05 -0.17
CA GLY A 277 -9.68 11.10 0.38
C GLY A 277 -11.13 10.70 0.62
N ARG A 278 -11.54 9.46 0.30
CA ARG A 278 -12.92 8.98 0.49
C ARG A 278 -13.22 8.53 1.91
N VAL A 279 -12.20 8.28 2.73
CA VAL A 279 -12.36 7.79 4.09
C VAL A 279 -12.54 8.96 5.05
N ARG A 280 -13.70 8.99 5.72
CA ARG A 280 -14.04 10.00 6.74
C ARG A 280 -13.25 9.77 8.04
N GLY A 281 -13.06 8.50 8.39
CA GLY A 281 -12.27 8.12 9.54
C GLY A 281 -11.85 6.65 9.52
N SER A 282 -10.71 6.36 10.13
CA SER A 282 -10.18 5.00 10.30
C SER A 282 -10.12 4.65 11.77
N ILE A 283 -10.68 3.52 12.15
CA ILE A 283 -10.56 2.92 13.48
C ILE A 283 -9.65 1.72 13.32
N VAL A 284 -8.58 1.66 14.11
CA VAL A 284 -7.66 0.52 14.09
C VAL A 284 -7.48 -0.03 15.50
N TYR A 285 -7.41 -1.35 15.61
CA TYR A 285 -7.24 -2.05 16.88
C TYR A 285 -6.08 -3.02 16.83
N GLY A 286 -5.20 -2.97 17.84
CA GLY A 286 -4.12 -3.94 18.01
C GLY A 286 -3.21 -3.99 16.78
N THR A 287 -2.70 -2.85 16.30
CA THR A 287 -1.91 -2.72 15.08
C THR A 287 -0.57 -2.02 15.34
N LEU A 288 0.19 -1.74 14.29
CA LEU A 288 1.50 -1.13 14.40
C LEU A 288 1.74 -0.06 13.32
N ALA A 289 2.73 0.81 13.55
CA ALA A 289 3.15 1.87 12.65
C ALA A 289 4.62 1.76 12.23
N ARG A 290 5.39 0.93 12.92
CA ARG A 290 6.81 0.66 12.64
C ARG A 290 6.96 -0.36 11.51
N THR A 291 8.16 -0.55 11.00
CA THR A 291 8.47 -1.63 10.06
C THR A 291 8.25 -2.99 10.72
N TRP A 292 7.96 -4.00 9.90
CA TRP A 292 7.79 -5.36 10.42
C TRP A 292 9.04 -5.87 11.14
N PHE A 293 10.22 -5.49 10.67
CA PHE A 293 11.50 -5.82 11.32
C PHE A 293 11.59 -5.24 12.76
N GLU A 294 11.31 -3.96 12.92
CA GLU A 294 11.33 -3.29 14.25
C GLU A 294 10.30 -3.90 15.20
N TYR A 295 9.10 -4.18 14.69
CA TYR A 295 8.05 -4.86 15.45
C TYR A 295 8.52 -6.23 15.96
N GLN A 296 9.17 -7.05 15.12
CA GLN A 296 9.65 -8.37 15.53
C GLN A 296 10.66 -8.30 16.67
N LEU A 297 11.56 -7.35 16.67
CA LEU A 297 12.55 -7.18 17.74
C LEU A 297 11.91 -6.71 19.05
N GLU A 298 11.00 -5.74 18.97
CA GLU A 298 10.25 -5.28 20.15
C GLU A 298 9.38 -6.40 20.72
N ASN A 299 8.66 -7.10 19.86
CA ASN A 299 7.80 -8.21 20.25
C ASN A 299 8.60 -9.33 20.92
N ALA A 300 9.75 -9.74 20.35
CA ALA A 300 10.64 -10.73 20.97
C ALA A 300 11.06 -10.29 22.39
N ARG A 301 11.46 -9.03 22.57
CA ARG A 301 11.82 -8.49 23.89
C ARG A 301 10.67 -8.58 24.90
N ARG A 302 9.49 -8.16 24.49
CA ARG A 302 8.29 -8.13 25.34
C ARG A 302 7.81 -9.52 25.67
N GLN A 303 7.74 -10.41 24.69
CA GLN A 303 7.29 -11.79 24.86
C GLN A 303 8.23 -12.59 25.78
N SER A 304 9.53 -12.47 25.59
CA SER A 304 10.53 -13.15 26.42
C SER A 304 10.48 -12.68 27.87
N ALA A 305 10.28 -11.35 28.10
CA ALA A 305 10.10 -10.82 29.45
C ALA A 305 8.79 -11.31 30.10
N LEU A 306 7.70 -11.39 29.33
CA LEU A 306 6.42 -11.94 29.80
C LEU A 306 6.52 -13.44 30.13
N ALA A 307 7.38 -14.16 29.44
CA ALA A 307 7.68 -15.57 29.76
C ALA A 307 8.56 -15.74 31.02
N GLY A 308 8.91 -14.65 31.70
CA GLY A 308 9.68 -14.65 32.94
C GLY A 308 11.19 -14.83 32.75
N LYS A 309 11.72 -14.64 31.55
CA LYS A 309 13.17 -14.73 31.28
C LYS A 309 13.94 -13.57 31.93
N SER A 310 15.16 -13.82 32.32
CA SER A 310 16.08 -12.82 32.81
C SER A 310 16.44 -11.78 31.73
N PRO A 311 16.88 -10.57 32.08
CA PRO A 311 17.31 -9.57 31.08
C PRO A 311 18.41 -10.07 30.13
N ALA A 312 19.29 -10.95 30.57
CA ALA A 312 20.33 -11.57 29.73
C ALA A 312 19.70 -12.51 28.68
N GLU A 313 18.84 -13.42 29.10
CA GLU A 313 18.12 -14.34 28.18
C GLU A 313 17.22 -13.58 27.21
N VAL A 314 16.55 -12.51 27.67
CA VAL A 314 15.78 -11.61 26.78
C VAL A 314 16.66 -10.99 25.71
N SER A 315 17.87 -10.58 26.07
CA SER A 315 18.82 -10.01 25.08
C SER A 315 19.30 -11.06 24.08
N GLU A 316 19.54 -12.30 24.51
CA GLU A 316 19.87 -13.42 23.61
C GLU A 316 18.74 -13.74 22.63
N ASP A 317 17.49 -13.77 23.11
CA ASP A 317 16.31 -13.96 22.26
C ASP A 317 16.18 -12.84 21.21
N VAL A 318 16.34 -11.58 21.60
CA VAL A 318 16.30 -10.44 20.66
C VAL A 318 17.40 -10.53 19.61
N LEU A 319 18.61 -10.96 19.99
CA LEU A 319 19.70 -11.20 19.02
C LEU A 319 19.40 -12.37 18.09
N GLY A 320 18.77 -13.43 18.59
CA GLY A 320 18.28 -14.54 17.77
C GLY A 320 17.24 -14.06 16.75
N GLN A 321 16.25 -13.29 17.24
CA GLN A 321 15.21 -12.69 16.40
C GLN A 321 15.81 -11.76 15.34
N ALA A 322 16.81 -10.95 15.69
CA ALA A 322 17.46 -10.05 14.75
C ALA A 322 18.15 -10.81 13.60
N LYS A 323 18.84 -11.93 13.90
CA LYS A 323 19.47 -12.78 12.89
C LYS A 323 18.44 -13.35 11.92
N GLU A 324 17.35 -13.92 12.44
CA GLU A 324 16.31 -14.52 11.62
C GLU A 324 15.58 -13.46 10.81
N SER A 325 15.09 -12.37 11.45
CA SER A 325 14.41 -11.29 10.76
C SER A 325 15.29 -10.65 9.68
N SER A 326 16.62 -10.56 9.90
CA SER A 326 17.53 -10.06 8.88
C SER A 326 17.54 -10.95 7.63
N MET A 327 17.68 -12.27 7.82
CA MET A 327 17.63 -13.19 6.67
C MET A 327 16.27 -13.18 5.96
N ILE A 328 15.18 -13.26 6.71
CA ILE A 328 13.84 -13.34 6.10
C ILE A 328 13.46 -12.01 5.46
N LEU A 329 13.55 -10.90 6.20
CA LEU A 329 12.94 -9.64 5.79
C LEU A 329 13.87 -8.78 4.93
N ILE A 330 15.19 -8.83 5.17
CA ILE A 330 16.17 -8.02 4.45
C ILE A 330 16.77 -8.80 3.30
N GLU A 331 17.24 -10.05 3.56
CA GLU A 331 17.85 -10.89 2.52
C GLU A 331 16.83 -11.65 1.68
N LYS A 332 15.52 -11.57 2.01
CA LYS A 332 14.42 -12.24 1.30
C LYS A 332 14.56 -13.78 1.27
N LYS A 333 15.11 -14.34 2.33
CA LYS A 333 15.26 -15.78 2.50
C LYS A 333 14.00 -16.42 3.09
N THR A 334 13.92 -17.75 3.03
CA THR A 334 12.87 -18.52 3.67
C THR A 334 13.24 -18.87 5.10
N LEU A 335 12.26 -19.30 5.90
CA LEU A 335 12.51 -19.84 7.23
C LEU A 335 13.36 -21.11 7.16
N GLY A 336 13.19 -21.93 6.12
CA GLY A 336 14.05 -23.08 5.86
C GLY A 336 15.52 -22.69 5.63
N ASP A 337 15.80 -21.55 4.98
CA ASP A 337 17.17 -21.03 4.85
C ASP A 337 17.75 -20.64 6.21
N VAL A 338 16.94 -20.03 7.08
CA VAL A 338 17.34 -19.68 8.45
C VAL A 338 17.70 -20.93 9.23
N TRP A 339 16.86 -21.96 9.19
CA TRP A 339 17.10 -23.23 9.89
C TRP A 339 18.33 -23.99 9.37
N ARG A 340 18.62 -23.87 8.09
CA ARG A 340 19.88 -24.41 7.52
C ARG A 340 21.10 -23.63 8.01
N ARG A 341 21.00 -22.33 8.14
CA ARG A 341 22.10 -21.47 8.60
C ARG A 341 22.34 -21.57 10.11
N TRP A 342 21.25 -21.68 10.88
CA TRP A 342 21.25 -21.76 12.35
C TRP A 342 20.32 -22.88 12.82
N PRO A 343 20.80 -24.14 12.81
CA PRO A 343 19.97 -25.30 13.19
C PRO A 343 19.38 -25.20 14.61
N GLN A 344 20.04 -24.48 15.51
CA GLN A 344 19.55 -24.24 16.88
C GLN A 344 18.29 -23.36 16.94
N LEU A 345 17.96 -22.64 15.87
CA LEU A 345 16.72 -21.85 15.76
C LEU A 345 15.58 -22.66 15.12
N ARG A 346 15.85 -23.90 14.72
CA ARG A 346 14.83 -24.73 14.09
C ARG A 346 13.68 -25.00 15.07
N GLN A 347 12.47 -24.81 14.57
CA GLN A 347 11.24 -25.20 15.24
C GLN A 347 10.60 -26.36 14.49
N GLU A 348 9.83 -27.20 15.21
CA GLU A 348 9.10 -28.28 14.57
C GLU A 348 7.94 -27.70 13.73
N PRO A 349 7.88 -28.04 12.42
CA PRO A 349 6.79 -27.61 11.57
C PRO A 349 5.43 -28.11 12.06
N ASP A 350 4.42 -27.25 11.98
CA ASP A 350 3.03 -27.58 12.31
C ASP A 350 2.08 -27.33 11.13
N GLY A 351 2.50 -27.70 9.93
CA GLY A 351 1.74 -27.54 8.70
C GLY A 351 1.84 -26.12 8.14
N LEU A 352 0.69 -25.44 7.91
CA LEU A 352 0.67 -24.09 7.35
C LEU A 352 0.94 -23.01 8.39
N MET A 353 0.83 -23.30 9.68
CA MET A 353 1.10 -22.31 10.73
C MET A 353 2.58 -21.98 10.78
N LEU A 354 3.41 -23.01 10.72
CA LEU A 354 4.87 -22.90 10.67
C LEU A 354 5.43 -23.97 9.74
N SER A 355 6.18 -23.54 8.74
CA SER A 355 6.91 -24.43 7.83
C SER A 355 8.11 -23.71 7.25
N GLU A 356 8.91 -24.39 6.42
CA GLU A 356 10.06 -23.74 5.77
C GLU A 356 9.69 -22.49 4.96
N ASN A 357 8.43 -22.36 4.49
CA ASN A 357 7.95 -21.29 3.62
C ASN A 357 6.77 -20.49 4.19
N HIS A 358 6.26 -20.86 5.38
CA HIS A 358 5.09 -20.20 5.97
C HIS A 358 5.32 -19.86 7.45
N ILE A 359 4.81 -18.71 7.85
CA ILE A 359 4.67 -18.28 9.24
C ILE A 359 3.23 -17.74 9.39
N ALA A 360 2.53 -18.11 10.47
CA ALA A 360 1.19 -17.61 10.77
C ALA A 360 0.20 -17.81 9.60
N THR A 361 0.25 -18.97 8.98
CA THR A 361 -0.53 -19.31 7.78
C THR A 361 -0.23 -18.46 6.54
N ARG A 362 0.85 -17.69 6.51
CA ARG A 362 1.20 -16.81 5.39
C ARG A 362 2.56 -17.18 4.81
N SER A 363 2.67 -17.15 3.51
CA SER A 363 3.93 -17.41 2.81
C SER A 363 4.97 -16.33 3.11
N MET A 364 6.24 -16.65 2.92
CA MET A 364 7.34 -15.68 3.04
C MET A 364 7.14 -14.46 2.12
N LYS A 365 6.51 -14.64 0.95
CA LYS A 365 6.15 -13.53 0.04
C LYS A 365 5.35 -12.43 0.75
N PHE A 366 4.39 -12.79 1.60
CA PHE A 366 3.58 -11.83 2.35
C PHE A 366 4.46 -10.93 3.24
N PHE A 367 5.39 -11.53 3.98
CA PHE A 367 6.29 -10.79 4.88
C PHE A 367 7.36 -10.02 4.13
N HIS A 368 7.84 -10.53 2.99
CA HIS A 368 8.75 -9.80 2.12
C HIS A 368 8.12 -8.52 1.57
N GLU A 369 6.86 -8.59 1.12
CA GLU A 369 6.12 -7.43 0.64
C GLU A 369 5.77 -6.47 1.79
N LEU A 370 5.38 -7.00 2.96
CA LEU A 370 5.07 -6.19 4.14
C LEU A 370 6.29 -5.38 4.62
N GLN A 371 7.48 -5.98 4.59
CA GLN A 371 8.72 -5.30 5.01
C GLN A 371 9.11 -4.14 4.09
N GLU A 372 8.70 -4.15 2.81
CA GLU A 372 8.94 -3.05 1.87
C GLU A 372 8.08 -1.81 2.16
N LEU A 373 7.10 -1.93 3.06
CA LEU A 373 6.15 -0.85 3.32
C LEU A 373 6.69 0.13 4.35
N ASN A 374 6.51 1.41 4.08
CA ASN A 374 6.67 2.47 5.06
C ASN A 374 5.31 2.83 5.66
N LEU A 375 4.97 2.19 6.78
CA LEU A 375 3.67 2.35 7.45
C LEU A 375 3.49 3.76 8.02
N ALA A 376 4.55 4.35 8.58
CA ALA A 376 4.53 5.72 9.09
C ALA A 376 4.19 6.72 7.97
N ARG A 377 4.83 6.58 6.80
CA ARG A 377 4.50 7.39 5.62
C ARG A 377 3.06 7.14 5.16
N ALA A 378 2.59 5.89 5.19
CA ALA A 378 1.23 5.58 4.82
C ALA A 378 0.22 6.34 5.71
N TRP A 379 0.46 6.41 7.02
CA TRP A 379 -0.34 7.20 7.94
C TRP A 379 -0.23 8.71 7.71
N GLN A 380 0.97 9.21 7.41
CA GLN A 380 1.19 10.61 7.06
C GLN A 380 0.42 11.03 5.78
N GLU A 381 0.33 10.14 4.80
CA GLU A 381 -0.34 10.37 3.51
C GLU A 381 -1.83 9.99 3.53
N SER A 382 -2.32 9.36 4.59
CA SER A 382 -3.73 8.98 4.72
C SER A 382 -4.63 10.20 4.93
N SER A 383 -5.92 10.07 4.70
CA SER A 383 -6.93 11.10 4.95
C SER A 383 -7.88 10.70 6.09
N GLY A 384 -8.70 11.65 6.54
CA GLY A 384 -9.69 11.46 7.59
C GLY A 384 -9.08 11.45 9.00
N ALA A 385 -9.96 11.33 10.00
CA ALA A 385 -9.58 11.19 11.40
C ALA A 385 -9.19 9.74 11.71
N VAL A 386 -8.37 9.53 12.76
CA VAL A 386 -7.92 8.19 13.15
C VAL A 386 -8.12 7.95 14.65
N LEU A 387 -8.75 6.83 14.98
CA LEU A 387 -8.81 6.28 16.33
C LEU A 387 -7.94 5.01 16.38
N ALA A 388 -6.84 5.08 17.10
CA ALA A 388 -5.97 3.93 17.38
C ALA A 388 -6.35 3.35 18.74
N ILE A 389 -6.90 2.15 18.77
CA ILE A 389 -7.38 1.47 19.99
C ILE A 389 -6.37 0.42 20.41
N TYR A 390 -5.93 0.49 21.66
CA TYR A 390 -5.01 -0.44 22.30
C TYR A 390 -5.67 -1.14 23.49
N GLY A 391 -5.55 -2.45 23.56
CA GLY A 391 -5.90 -3.20 24.75
C GLY A 391 -4.74 -3.18 25.75
N GLU A 392 -4.99 -2.80 27.01
CA GLU A 392 -3.93 -2.69 28.04
C GLU A 392 -3.17 -4.03 28.25
N TYR A 393 -3.87 -5.14 28.08
CA TYR A 393 -3.30 -6.49 28.18
C TYR A 393 -3.03 -7.13 26.81
N ASP A 394 -2.92 -6.31 25.75
CA ASP A 394 -2.47 -6.77 24.46
C ASP A 394 -0.99 -7.13 24.53
N TRP A 395 -0.71 -8.42 24.45
CA TRP A 395 0.64 -8.95 24.45
C TRP A 395 1.19 -9.15 23.03
N VAL A 396 0.37 -8.89 21.99
CA VAL A 396 0.75 -8.98 20.57
C VAL A 396 1.31 -7.66 20.06
N THR A 397 0.68 -6.54 20.39
CA THR A 397 1.10 -5.20 19.94
C THR A 397 1.49 -4.31 21.12
N ALA A 398 2.00 -3.12 20.87
CA ALA A 398 2.46 -2.19 21.88
C ALA A 398 1.70 -0.85 21.82
N LEU A 399 1.47 -0.23 23.00
CA LEU A 399 0.84 1.09 23.11
C LEU A 399 1.58 2.14 22.27
N GLN A 400 2.91 2.06 22.23
CA GLN A 400 3.77 3.00 21.50
C GLN A 400 3.45 3.06 20.00
N ASP A 401 3.03 1.96 19.38
CA ASP A 401 2.61 1.95 17.98
C ASP A 401 1.32 2.74 17.75
N HIS A 402 0.36 2.58 18.68
CA HIS A 402 -0.91 3.31 18.62
C HIS A 402 -0.72 4.81 18.86
N GLN A 403 0.18 5.16 19.81
CA GLN A 403 0.57 6.55 20.04
C GLN A 403 1.26 7.14 18.81
N LEU A 404 2.19 6.39 18.19
CA LEU A 404 2.89 6.82 16.98
C LEU A 404 1.92 7.07 15.81
N ILE A 405 0.89 6.23 15.63
CA ILE A 405 -0.16 6.47 14.64
C ILE A 405 -0.86 7.81 14.90
N ALA A 406 -1.30 8.04 16.14
CA ALA A 406 -1.98 9.28 16.49
C ALA A 406 -1.08 10.51 16.32
N ASP A 407 0.19 10.42 16.71
CA ASP A 407 1.18 11.51 16.58
C ASP A 407 1.43 11.87 15.11
N ILE A 408 1.61 10.85 14.24
CA ILE A 408 1.78 11.06 12.79
C ILE A 408 0.56 11.76 12.19
N VAL A 409 -0.65 11.31 12.54
CA VAL A 409 -1.90 11.88 12.05
C VAL A 409 -2.09 13.32 12.56
N ASN A 410 -1.76 13.58 13.82
CA ASN A 410 -1.83 14.92 14.44
C ASN A 410 -0.78 15.87 13.88
N ALA A 411 0.39 15.38 13.50
CA ALA A 411 1.40 16.19 12.81
C ALA A 411 0.89 16.69 11.44
N ARG A 412 0.05 15.89 10.76
CA ARG A 412 -0.60 16.28 9.50
C ARG A 412 -1.80 17.21 9.75
N THR A 413 -2.67 16.82 10.69
CA THR A 413 -3.93 17.51 10.98
C THR A 413 -4.15 17.50 12.50
N PRO A 414 -3.85 18.60 13.21
CA PRO A 414 -3.99 18.67 14.66
C PRO A 414 -5.40 18.27 15.13
N GLY A 415 -5.48 17.37 16.10
CA GLY A 415 -6.73 16.86 16.67
C GLY A 415 -7.40 15.72 15.88
N ALA A 416 -6.83 15.31 14.72
CA ALA A 416 -7.40 14.23 13.92
C ALA A 416 -6.97 12.83 14.39
N GLY A 417 -5.88 12.69 15.14
CA GLY A 417 -5.38 11.43 15.69
C GLY A 417 -5.75 11.28 17.16
N SER A 418 -6.31 10.14 17.55
CA SER A 418 -6.69 9.83 18.94
C SER A 418 -6.25 8.44 19.32
N VAL A 419 -5.88 8.24 20.59
CA VAL A 419 -5.60 6.92 21.16
C VAL A 419 -6.65 6.60 22.22
N LEU A 420 -7.18 5.39 22.19
CA LEU A 420 -8.06 4.84 23.21
C LEU A 420 -7.43 3.58 23.79
N THR A 421 -7.06 3.61 25.06
CA THR A 421 -6.64 2.41 25.81
C THR A 421 -7.84 1.76 26.47
N LEU A 422 -8.04 0.46 26.24
CA LEU A 422 -9.08 -0.35 26.89
C LEU A 422 -8.47 -1.08 28.10
N PRO A 423 -8.86 -0.74 29.34
CA PRO A 423 -8.30 -1.39 30.52
C PRO A 423 -8.59 -2.88 30.54
N GLN A 424 -7.58 -3.69 30.88
CA GLN A 424 -7.67 -5.14 31.06
C GLN A 424 -8.10 -5.94 29.82
N VAL A 425 -8.06 -5.34 28.65
CA VAL A 425 -8.46 -5.97 27.38
C VAL A 425 -7.23 -6.44 26.60
N ASP A 426 -7.31 -7.64 26.03
CA ASP A 426 -6.25 -8.25 25.25
C ASP A 426 -6.42 -8.01 23.74
N HIS A 427 -5.52 -8.61 22.92
CA HIS A 427 -5.56 -8.54 21.44
C HIS A 427 -6.87 -9.10 20.85
N GLY A 428 -7.50 -10.08 21.51
CA GLY A 428 -8.74 -10.74 21.08
C GLY A 428 -10.03 -10.02 21.48
N PHE A 429 -9.95 -8.77 21.95
CA PHE A 429 -11.07 -7.99 22.50
C PHE A 429 -11.68 -8.59 23.78
N THR A 430 -10.91 -9.35 24.54
CA THR A 430 -11.39 -10.02 25.75
C THR A 430 -10.73 -9.46 27.03
N ARG A 431 -11.49 -9.43 28.12
CA ARG A 431 -11.05 -8.97 29.43
C ARG A 431 -10.43 -10.09 30.23
N HIS A 432 -9.35 -9.75 30.94
CA HIS A 432 -8.61 -10.65 31.82
C HIS A 432 -8.31 -9.97 33.15
N ALA A 433 -8.03 -10.79 34.19
CA ALA A 433 -7.67 -10.30 35.52
C ALA A 433 -6.24 -9.73 35.56
N SER A 434 -5.34 -10.23 34.71
CA SER A 434 -3.96 -9.79 34.60
C SER A 434 -3.44 -9.98 33.16
N LEU A 435 -2.33 -9.32 32.84
CA LEU A 435 -1.62 -9.52 31.57
C LEU A 435 -1.13 -10.98 31.41
N GLN A 436 -0.69 -11.62 32.51
CA GLN A 436 -0.28 -13.03 32.50
C GLN A 436 -1.46 -13.97 32.22
N ASP A 437 -2.67 -13.64 32.72
CA ASP A 437 -3.87 -14.39 32.38
C ASP A 437 -4.25 -14.25 30.90
N SER A 438 -4.12 -13.05 30.36
CA SER A 438 -4.32 -12.79 28.94
C SER A 438 -3.39 -13.65 28.07
N VAL A 439 -2.10 -13.69 28.38
CA VAL A 439 -1.11 -14.53 27.68
C VAL A 439 -1.48 -16.03 27.77
N ARG A 440 -1.89 -16.50 28.94
CA ARG A 440 -2.29 -17.92 29.13
C ARG A 440 -3.60 -18.27 28.43
N ALA A 441 -4.55 -17.36 28.44
CA ALA A 441 -5.88 -17.55 27.88
C ALA A 441 -5.93 -17.39 26.35
N MET A 442 -4.93 -16.77 25.75
CA MET A 442 -4.81 -16.63 24.28
C MET A 442 -6.10 -16.18 23.58
N GLY A 443 -6.70 -15.08 24.05
CA GLY A 443 -7.94 -14.53 23.52
C GLY A 443 -9.22 -15.22 24.01
N GLN A 444 -9.11 -16.16 24.93
CA GLN A 444 -10.27 -16.76 25.61
C GLN A 444 -10.56 -16.01 26.90
N GLY A 445 -11.59 -15.17 26.86
CA GLY A 445 -11.97 -14.34 28.00
C GLY A 445 -13.37 -13.75 27.84
N THR A 446 -13.74 -12.84 28.72
CA THR A 446 -15.01 -12.13 28.61
C THR A 446 -14.90 -11.01 27.58
N TRP A 447 -15.71 -11.05 26.53
CA TRP A 447 -15.70 -10.04 25.48
C TRP A 447 -15.96 -8.62 26.02
N GLU A 448 -15.22 -7.61 25.50
CA GLU A 448 -15.39 -6.18 25.83
C GLU A 448 -16.64 -5.62 25.13
N ALA A 449 -17.77 -5.76 25.80
CA ALA A 449 -19.08 -5.40 25.25
C ALA A 449 -19.23 -3.89 24.96
N GLY A 450 -18.47 -3.04 25.66
CA GLY A 450 -18.52 -1.58 25.49
C GLY A 450 -17.71 -1.03 24.31
N LEU A 451 -17.00 -1.88 23.58
CA LEU A 451 -16.15 -1.43 22.46
C LEU A 451 -16.94 -0.79 21.32
N PRO A 452 -18.06 -1.38 20.83
CA PRO A 452 -18.85 -0.74 19.75
C PRO A 452 -19.36 0.65 20.13
N ASP A 453 -19.80 0.86 21.38
CA ASP A 453 -20.30 2.15 21.83
C ASP A 453 -19.17 3.21 21.87
N LYS A 454 -17.95 2.82 22.27
CA LYS A 454 -16.79 3.71 22.23
C LYS A 454 -16.41 4.10 20.81
N MET A 455 -16.48 3.15 19.86
CA MET A 455 -16.27 3.42 18.44
C MET A 455 -17.32 4.38 17.90
N LEU A 456 -18.60 4.17 18.23
CA LEU A 456 -19.70 5.03 17.82
C LEU A 456 -19.56 6.45 18.38
N ALA A 457 -19.23 6.59 19.66
CA ALA A 457 -19.01 7.90 20.29
C ALA A 457 -17.90 8.69 19.61
N TRP A 458 -16.81 8.01 19.20
CA TRP A 458 -15.75 8.65 18.43
C TRP A 458 -16.23 9.04 17.02
N ILE A 459 -16.95 8.16 16.32
CA ILE A 459 -17.53 8.48 15.01
C ILE A 459 -18.44 9.72 15.11
N ASP A 460 -19.30 9.79 16.14
CA ASP A 460 -20.19 10.93 16.38
C ASP A 460 -19.41 12.23 16.61
N SER A 461 -18.27 12.15 17.31
CA SER A 461 -17.39 13.31 17.49
C SER A 461 -16.76 13.78 16.18
N VAL A 462 -16.34 12.85 15.32
CA VAL A 462 -15.79 13.14 13.98
C VAL A 462 -16.85 13.75 13.06
N GLU A 463 -18.12 13.30 13.17
CA GLU A 463 -19.21 13.88 12.38
C GLU A 463 -19.62 15.28 12.89
N ALA A 464 -19.57 15.53 14.19
CA ALA A 464 -19.88 16.82 14.80
C ALA A 464 -18.79 17.88 14.53
N ALA A 465 -17.53 17.48 14.45
CA ALA A 465 -16.40 18.39 14.20
C ALA A 465 -16.28 18.85 12.72
N ALA A 466 -17.04 18.25 11.82
CA ALA A 466 -16.99 18.62 10.41
C ALA A 466 -17.81 19.85 10.10
N PRO A 467 -17.27 20.89 9.43
CA PRO A 467 -18.10 21.85 8.74
C PRO A 467 -19.00 21.09 7.74
N ALA A 468 -20.27 21.49 7.64
CA ALA A 468 -21.19 20.92 6.65
C ALA A 468 -20.55 21.04 5.25
N ILE A 469 -20.08 19.93 4.70
CA ILE A 469 -19.61 19.90 3.32
C ILE A 469 -20.86 20.15 2.47
N PRO A 470 -20.91 21.20 1.63
CA PRO A 470 -22.08 21.43 0.80
C PRO A 470 -22.30 20.19 -0.07
N ALA A 471 -23.51 19.66 -0.03
CA ALA A 471 -23.90 18.50 -0.83
C ALA A 471 -23.71 18.84 -2.31
N LYS A 472 -22.69 18.28 -2.95
CA LYS A 472 -22.56 18.35 -4.40
C LYS A 472 -23.63 17.43 -4.99
N ALA A 473 -24.45 17.98 -5.86
CA ALA A 473 -25.61 17.33 -6.46
C ALA A 473 -25.31 15.91 -6.95
N ALA A 474 -26.10 14.95 -6.49
CA ALA A 474 -26.12 13.60 -6.99
C ALA A 474 -26.67 13.59 -8.41
N GLY A 475 -25.85 13.18 -9.36
CA GLY A 475 -26.26 13.02 -10.75
C GLY A 475 -25.10 12.61 -11.63
N ALA A 476 -24.67 11.36 -11.52
CA ALA A 476 -24.10 10.57 -12.62
C ALA A 476 -23.88 9.13 -12.14
N ALA A 477 -24.32 8.18 -12.95
CA ALA A 477 -24.12 6.74 -12.75
C ALA A 477 -22.63 6.38 -12.59
N PRO A 478 -22.27 5.27 -11.88
CA PRO A 478 -20.88 4.87 -11.71
C PRO A 478 -20.30 4.49 -13.07
N VAL A 479 -19.48 5.36 -13.59
CA VAL A 479 -18.59 5.03 -14.69
C VAL A 479 -17.43 4.27 -14.08
N THR A 480 -17.30 2.99 -14.43
CA THR A 480 -16.09 2.18 -14.23
C THR A 480 -15.02 2.64 -15.20
N THR A 481 -14.58 3.87 -15.06
CA THR A 481 -13.40 4.40 -15.71
C THR A 481 -12.45 4.83 -14.59
N PRO A 482 -11.14 4.56 -14.74
CA PRO A 482 -10.15 5.26 -13.92
C PRO A 482 -10.50 6.74 -13.99
N VAL A 483 -10.38 7.47 -12.87
CA VAL A 483 -10.62 8.92 -12.86
C VAL A 483 -9.76 9.49 -13.97
N SER A 484 -10.32 9.55 -15.16
CA SER A 484 -9.76 10.33 -16.24
C SER A 484 -9.95 11.76 -15.79
N PHE A 485 -8.90 12.35 -15.24
CA PHE A 485 -8.84 13.80 -15.20
C PHE A 485 -9.08 14.21 -16.65
N SER A 486 -10.27 14.80 -16.90
CA SER A 486 -10.52 15.33 -18.23
C SER A 486 -9.38 16.31 -18.49
N VAL A 487 -8.42 15.91 -19.34
CA VAL A 487 -7.25 16.69 -19.71
C VAL A 487 -7.66 17.94 -20.51
N VAL A 488 -8.88 18.42 -20.27
CA VAL A 488 -9.42 19.68 -20.76
C VAL A 488 -8.96 20.87 -19.89
N ALA A 489 -8.29 20.65 -18.75
CA ALA A 489 -7.66 21.73 -18.02
C ALA A 489 -6.54 22.29 -18.90
N ALA A 490 -6.72 23.52 -19.38
CA ALA A 490 -5.77 24.14 -20.28
C ALA A 490 -4.53 24.60 -19.51
N TRP A 491 -3.35 24.32 -20.05
CA TRP A 491 -2.12 24.92 -19.59
C TRP A 491 -2.15 26.43 -19.87
N GLN A 492 -1.94 27.23 -18.84
CA GLN A 492 -1.87 28.69 -18.93
C GLN A 492 -0.41 29.13 -18.98
N GLN A 493 -0.04 29.94 -19.95
CA GLN A 493 1.27 30.60 -19.96
C GLN A 493 1.33 31.64 -18.83
N LEU A 494 2.43 31.62 -18.07
CA LEU A 494 2.67 32.56 -16.96
C LEU A 494 3.49 33.78 -17.42
N PRO A 495 3.34 34.95 -16.76
CA PRO A 495 4.08 36.16 -17.08
C PRO A 495 5.52 36.10 -16.56
N THR A 496 6.42 35.51 -17.36
CA THR A 496 7.86 35.40 -17.05
C THR A 496 8.68 36.40 -17.87
N GLU A 497 9.88 36.72 -17.38
CA GLU A 497 10.82 37.53 -18.16
C GLU A 497 11.12 36.82 -19.51
N PRO A 498 11.11 37.56 -20.64
CA PRO A 498 11.44 36.97 -21.92
C PRO A 498 12.86 36.39 -21.93
N TYR A 499 12.99 35.14 -22.46
CA TYR A 499 14.26 34.48 -22.62
C TYR A 499 14.38 33.92 -24.05
N ARG A 500 15.52 34.12 -24.68
CA ARG A 500 15.75 33.75 -26.08
C ARG A 500 15.81 32.28 -26.40
N GLY A 501 15.91 31.42 -25.36
CA GLY A 501 16.12 29.99 -25.49
C GLY A 501 15.19 29.16 -24.62
N LYS A 502 15.55 27.91 -24.46
CA LYS A 502 14.91 26.98 -23.54
C LYS A 502 15.44 27.20 -22.13
N GLN A 503 14.54 27.43 -21.20
CA GLN A 503 14.85 27.46 -19.76
C GLN A 503 14.78 26.03 -19.21
N ASP A 504 15.56 25.74 -18.17
CA ASP A 504 15.88 24.35 -17.87
C ASP A 504 15.26 23.76 -16.62
N ASP A 505 15.09 24.53 -15.55
CA ASP A 505 14.46 23.98 -14.34
C ASP A 505 13.53 24.97 -13.64
N ILE A 506 12.51 24.40 -13.02
CA ILE A 506 11.52 25.08 -12.18
C ILE A 506 11.28 24.20 -10.96
N PHE A 507 11.17 24.82 -9.78
CA PHE A 507 10.94 24.12 -8.54
C PHE A 507 9.94 24.87 -7.68
N PHE A 508 8.97 24.16 -7.12
CA PHE A 508 8.01 24.66 -6.15
C PHE A 508 8.08 23.82 -4.88
N VAL A 509 8.18 24.45 -3.71
CA VAL A 509 8.13 23.78 -2.40
C VAL A 509 6.68 23.60 -1.93
N ASN A 510 5.78 24.46 -2.38
CA ASN A 510 4.34 24.39 -2.10
C ASN A 510 3.57 25.11 -3.24
N GLU A 511 2.25 25.22 -3.14
CA GLU A 511 1.40 25.82 -4.17
C GLU A 511 1.65 27.31 -4.41
N ARG A 512 2.34 28.01 -3.50
CA ARG A 512 2.58 29.45 -3.56
C ARG A 512 4.00 29.80 -3.90
N VAL A 513 4.99 29.12 -3.32
CA VAL A 513 6.39 29.50 -3.37
C VAL A 513 7.17 28.60 -4.31
N GLY A 514 7.78 29.19 -5.31
CA GLY A 514 8.60 28.51 -6.28
C GLY A 514 9.66 29.39 -6.94
N TRP A 515 10.57 28.73 -7.67
CA TRP A 515 11.69 29.35 -8.38
C TRP A 515 11.85 28.76 -9.77
N TYR A 516 12.34 29.56 -10.71
CA TYR A 516 12.91 29.07 -11.95
C TYR A 516 14.23 29.76 -12.26
N GLY A 517 15.06 29.11 -13.08
CA GLY A 517 16.33 29.63 -13.51
C GLY A 517 16.59 29.40 -14.99
N ASN A 518 17.52 30.19 -15.56
CA ASN A 518 17.86 30.11 -16.98
C ASN A 518 19.36 30.17 -17.26
N GLY A 519 19.73 30.05 -18.53
CA GLY A 519 21.12 30.03 -18.98
C GLY A 519 21.82 31.38 -18.98
N ASP A 520 21.11 32.49 -18.65
CA ASP A 520 21.74 33.83 -18.46
C ASP A 520 22.17 34.02 -16.99
N GLY A 521 22.12 32.97 -16.18
CA GLY A 521 22.51 33.02 -14.77
C GLY A 521 21.47 33.70 -13.88
N LYS A 522 20.23 33.81 -14.31
CA LYS A 522 19.16 34.46 -13.56
C LYS A 522 18.31 33.45 -12.81
N VAL A 523 17.94 33.82 -11.56
CA VAL A 523 16.95 33.08 -10.75
C VAL A 523 15.79 34.00 -10.40
N PHE A 524 14.59 33.52 -10.60
CA PHE A 524 13.33 34.21 -10.31
C PHE A 524 12.57 33.44 -9.22
N ARG A 525 11.89 34.17 -8.35
CA ARG A 525 11.06 33.63 -7.27
C ARG A 525 9.62 34.10 -7.41
N SER A 526 8.67 33.22 -7.16
CA SER A 526 7.25 33.53 -6.98
C SER A 526 6.83 33.20 -5.53
N THR A 527 5.85 33.95 -5.00
CA THR A 527 5.20 33.72 -3.71
C THR A 527 3.67 33.63 -3.84
N ASP A 528 3.16 33.59 -5.06
CA ASP A 528 1.73 33.57 -5.40
C ASP A 528 1.37 32.45 -6.39
N GLY A 529 2.18 31.40 -6.46
CA GLY A 529 1.94 30.25 -7.32
C GLY A 529 2.25 30.52 -8.79
N GLY A 530 3.14 31.47 -9.09
CA GLY A 530 3.59 31.81 -10.40
C GLY A 530 2.78 32.91 -11.09
N ASP A 531 1.82 33.55 -10.40
CA ASP A 531 1.07 34.66 -10.98
C ASP A 531 1.97 35.91 -11.16
N SER A 532 2.99 36.05 -10.30
CA SER A 532 4.09 37.03 -10.49
C SER A 532 5.45 36.42 -10.17
N TRP A 533 6.51 37.01 -10.77
CA TRP A 533 7.89 36.58 -10.60
C TRP A 533 8.81 37.75 -10.34
N THR A 534 9.65 37.64 -9.31
CA THR A 534 10.68 38.63 -8.98
C THR A 534 12.04 38.02 -9.26
N LYS A 535 12.89 38.71 -10.01
CA LYS A 535 14.29 38.30 -10.17
C LYS A 535 15.00 38.50 -8.83
N VAL A 536 15.46 37.41 -8.24
CA VAL A 536 16.12 37.42 -6.91
C VAL A 536 17.62 37.29 -6.99
N TRP A 537 18.16 36.82 -8.13
CA TRP A 537 19.58 36.65 -8.31
C TRP A 537 19.99 36.69 -9.79
N GLU A 538 21.21 37.16 -10.08
CA GLU A 538 21.81 37.16 -11.40
C GLU A 538 23.34 37.08 -11.28
N GLN A 539 23.96 36.13 -12.00
CA GLN A 539 25.40 35.98 -12.10
C GLN A 539 25.78 35.65 -13.55
N LYS A 540 26.51 36.59 -14.18
CA LYS A 540 26.98 36.40 -15.57
C LYS A 540 27.94 35.23 -15.67
N GLY A 541 27.83 34.46 -16.73
CA GLY A 541 28.67 33.30 -17.02
C GLY A 541 28.21 32.02 -16.31
N THR A 542 27.21 32.06 -15.44
CA THR A 542 26.54 30.89 -14.85
C THR A 542 25.40 30.44 -15.75
N PHE A 543 25.20 29.15 -15.88
CA PHE A 543 24.03 28.58 -16.50
C PHE A 543 23.24 27.78 -15.45
N VAL A 544 22.13 28.33 -14.98
CA VAL A 544 21.26 27.67 -14.00
C VAL A 544 20.59 26.48 -14.65
N ARG A 545 21.06 25.28 -14.34
CA ARG A 545 20.64 24.02 -14.96
C ARG A 545 19.70 23.19 -14.10
N ALA A 546 19.84 23.33 -12.78
CA ALA A 546 19.07 22.59 -11.80
C ALA A 546 18.75 23.44 -10.56
N LEU A 547 17.59 23.25 -9.99
CA LEU A 547 17.14 23.88 -8.75
C LEU A 547 16.51 22.84 -7.84
N ALA A 548 16.80 22.91 -6.54
CA ALA A 548 16.09 22.15 -5.53
C ALA A 548 16.03 22.95 -4.22
N PHE A 549 14.88 22.95 -3.59
CA PHE A 549 14.64 23.62 -2.33
C PHE A 549 14.07 22.66 -1.31
N VAL A 550 14.64 22.65 -0.12
CA VAL A 550 14.17 21.83 1.01
C VAL A 550 12.94 22.49 1.66
N ASP A 551 12.96 23.82 1.71
CA ASP A 551 11.89 24.67 2.22
C ASP A 551 11.91 26.04 1.50
N GLU A 552 11.14 27.02 1.99
CA GLU A 552 11.05 28.36 1.40
C GLU A 552 12.33 29.19 1.53
N LYS A 553 13.33 28.74 2.29
CA LYS A 553 14.58 29.44 2.60
C LYS A 553 15.82 28.73 2.08
N VAL A 554 15.90 27.41 2.30
CA VAL A 554 17.11 26.63 2.03
C VAL A 554 16.99 25.92 0.69
N GLY A 555 17.92 26.19 -0.21
CA GLY A 555 17.95 25.57 -1.53
C GLY A 555 19.34 25.48 -2.12
N VAL A 556 19.42 24.74 -3.22
CA VAL A 556 20.66 24.59 -4.02
C VAL A 556 20.38 24.84 -5.49
N LEU A 557 21.40 25.35 -6.16
CA LEU A 557 21.44 25.60 -7.60
C LEU A 557 22.58 24.81 -8.21
N GLY A 558 22.32 24.10 -9.29
CA GLY A 558 23.31 23.40 -10.11
C GLY A 558 23.60 24.18 -11.38
N ASN A 559 24.88 24.51 -11.56
CA ASN A 559 25.41 25.10 -12.78
C ASN A 559 25.89 24.01 -13.73
N ILE A 560 25.62 24.16 -15.01
CA ILE A 560 26.10 23.21 -16.05
C ILE A 560 27.62 23.17 -16.15
N GLY A 561 28.30 24.25 -15.72
CA GLY A 561 29.74 24.40 -15.80
C GLY A 561 30.31 24.72 -17.19
N THR A 562 31.60 24.95 -17.20
CA THR A 562 32.33 25.38 -18.39
C THR A 562 32.52 24.27 -19.43
N GLY A 563 32.87 24.66 -20.69
CA GLY A 563 33.34 23.73 -21.70
C GLY A 563 32.26 23.04 -22.57
N TYR A 564 30.97 23.29 -22.35
CA TYR A 564 29.90 22.72 -23.16
C TYR A 564 29.08 23.80 -23.88
N PHE A 565 28.57 24.80 -23.17
CA PHE A 565 27.84 25.90 -23.77
C PHE A 565 28.71 27.14 -23.96
N PRO A 566 28.67 27.81 -25.14
CA PRO A 566 29.35 29.08 -25.33
C PRO A 566 28.87 30.13 -24.31
N GLY A 567 29.80 30.91 -23.77
CA GLY A 567 29.49 31.97 -22.81
C GLY A 567 29.34 31.55 -21.35
N VAL A 568 29.38 30.26 -21.05
CA VAL A 568 29.46 29.76 -19.66
C VAL A 568 30.91 29.79 -19.22
N THR A 569 31.20 30.69 -18.28
CA THR A 569 32.58 30.91 -17.76
C THR A 569 32.70 30.58 -16.28
N ASP A 570 31.56 30.40 -15.59
CA ASP A 570 31.51 30.03 -14.19
C ASP A 570 31.78 28.52 -14.03
N ALA A 571 32.84 28.20 -13.28
CA ALA A 571 33.27 26.85 -13.00
C ALA A 571 32.70 26.27 -11.68
N VAL A 572 31.97 27.07 -10.90
CA VAL A 572 31.35 26.59 -9.65
C VAL A 572 30.18 25.70 -9.96
N PRO A 573 30.19 24.41 -9.56
CA PRO A 573 29.12 23.48 -9.93
C PRO A 573 27.84 23.63 -9.10
N VAL A 574 27.96 24.08 -7.83
CA VAL A 574 26.85 24.18 -6.88
C VAL A 574 26.90 25.51 -6.13
N TYR A 575 25.75 26.13 -6.01
CA TYR A 575 25.51 27.25 -5.12
C TYR A 575 24.43 26.89 -4.11
N ARG A 576 24.49 27.47 -2.93
CA ARG A 576 23.54 27.26 -1.83
C ARG A 576 22.96 28.59 -1.36
N THR A 577 21.68 28.59 -1.01
CA THR A 577 20.95 29.71 -0.37
C THR A 577 20.36 29.31 0.97
N GLU A 578 20.23 30.29 1.88
CA GLU A 578 19.50 30.17 3.16
C GLU A 578 18.42 31.25 3.35
N ASP A 579 18.17 32.05 2.33
CA ASP A 579 17.27 33.22 2.36
C ASP A 579 16.24 33.18 1.20
N GLY A 580 15.97 32.03 0.67
CA GLY A 580 15.00 31.83 -0.42
C GLY A 580 15.50 32.32 -1.77
N GLY A 581 16.81 32.31 -1.98
CA GLY A 581 17.44 32.63 -3.27
C GLY A 581 17.80 34.09 -3.44
N SER A 582 17.69 34.92 -2.39
CA SER A 582 18.11 36.32 -2.44
C SER A 582 19.64 36.44 -2.45
N THR A 583 20.34 35.55 -1.77
CA THR A 583 21.80 35.38 -1.84
C THR A 583 22.19 33.94 -2.11
N TRP A 584 23.25 33.74 -2.88
CA TRP A 584 23.77 32.41 -3.21
C TRP A 584 25.26 32.34 -2.92
N THR A 585 25.69 31.36 -2.13
CA THR A 585 27.05 31.11 -1.75
C THR A 585 27.62 29.93 -2.55
N PRO A 586 28.81 30.07 -3.17
CA PRO A 586 29.46 28.93 -3.82
C PRO A 586 29.76 27.82 -2.82
N VAL A 587 29.46 26.59 -3.19
CA VAL A 587 29.82 25.40 -2.41
C VAL A 587 31.21 24.94 -2.81
N THR A 588 32.16 25.05 -1.86
CA THR A 588 33.56 24.62 -2.06
C THR A 588 33.89 23.30 -1.39
N ALA A 589 33.04 22.85 -0.47
CA ALA A 589 33.23 21.62 0.30
C ALA A 589 32.55 20.41 -0.44
N ILE A 590 33.18 19.97 -1.53
CA ILE A 590 32.81 18.76 -2.28
C ILE A 590 33.97 17.76 -2.16
N GLU A 591 33.72 16.66 -1.41
CA GLU A 591 34.70 15.61 -1.22
C GLU A 591 34.76 14.70 -2.46
N GLY A 592 35.97 14.45 -3.00
CA GLY A 592 36.20 13.57 -4.15
C GLY A 592 36.83 14.27 -5.36
N ALA A 593 36.64 13.70 -6.54
CA ALA A 593 37.15 14.26 -7.80
C ALA A 593 36.43 15.57 -8.16
N PRO A 594 37.06 16.49 -8.93
CA PRO A 594 36.39 17.72 -9.37
C PRO A 594 35.09 17.47 -10.09
N VAL A 595 34.02 18.13 -9.64
CA VAL A 595 32.70 18.13 -10.31
C VAL A 595 32.66 19.31 -11.28
N THR A 596 32.47 19.03 -12.55
CA THR A 596 32.52 20.05 -13.61
C THR A 596 31.19 20.74 -13.89
N GLY A 597 30.09 20.17 -13.41
CA GLY A 597 28.75 20.75 -13.54
C GLY A 597 27.64 19.73 -13.25
N LEU A 598 26.41 20.22 -13.08
CA LEU A 598 25.24 19.42 -12.72
C LEU A 598 24.07 19.67 -13.69
N CYS A 599 23.17 18.68 -13.82
CA CYS A 599 22.00 18.72 -14.68
C CYS A 599 20.68 18.57 -13.94
N ALA A 600 20.69 17.94 -12.80
CA ALA A 600 19.48 17.70 -11.99
C ALA A 600 19.78 17.49 -10.52
N PHE A 601 18.79 17.82 -9.69
CA PHE A 601 18.72 17.43 -8.30
C PHE A 601 17.43 16.64 -8.02
N ASP A 602 17.52 15.75 -7.03
CA ASP A 602 16.37 15.17 -6.32
C ASP A 602 16.59 15.25 -4.80
N ILE A 603 15.50 15.24 -4.04
CA ILE A 603 15.54 15.28 -2.57
C ILE A 603 14.79 14.07 -2.04
N VAL A 604 15.46 13.29 -1.21
CA VAL A 604 14.89 12.10 -0.57
C VAL A 604 15.11 12.16 0.94
N GLN A 605 14.15 11.67 1.72
CA GLN A 605 14.30 11.54 3.16
C GLN A 605 15.12 10.28 3.46
N VAL A 606 16.25 10.45 4.15
CA VAL A 606 17.10 9.33 4.57
C VAL A 606 17.11 9.18 6.09
N PRO A 607 17.07 7.94 6.61
CA PRO A 607 17.14 7.71 8.03
C PRO A 607 18.53 8.06 8.59
N PHE A 608 18.59 8.59 9.81
CA PHE A 608 19.81 8.78 10.58
C PHE A 608 19.53 8.66 12.08
N VAL A 609 20.56 8.34 12.86
CA VAL A 609 20.43 8.25 14.31
C VAL A 609 20.81 9.59 14.93
N ASN A 610 19.86 10.21 15.65
CA ASN A 610 20.05 11.44 16.39
C ASN A 610 19.80 11.20 17.88
N ALA A 611 20.82 11.39 18.71
CA ALA A 611 20.75 11.14 20.16
C ALA A 611 20.13 9.76 20.52
N GLY A 612 20.48 8.72 19.77
CA GLY A 612 19.94 7.35 19.97
C GLY A 612 18.53 7.11 19.43
N ARG A 613 17.93 8.08 18.74
CA ARG A 613 16.62 7.96 18.08
C ARG A 613 16.79 7.96 16.58
N LEU A 614 16.03 7.12 15.89
CA LEU A 614 15.93 7.16 14.43
C LEU A 614 15.14 8.41 14.03
N ASP A 615 15.74 9.23 13.20
CA ASP A 615 15.16 10.43 12.64
C ASP A 615 15.38 10.44 11.12
N HIS A 616 14.77 11.35 10.39
CA HIS A 616 14.93 11.49 8.96
C HIS A 616 15.40 12.89 8.61
N ARG A 617 16.31 12.95 7.66
CA ARG A 617 16.82 14.22 7.13
C ARG A 617 16.75 14.22 5.61
N PRO A 618 16.55 15.38 5.00
CA PRO A 618 16.63 15.48 3.55
C PRO A 618 18.06 15.22 3.09
N ARG A 619 18.24 14.27 2.17
CA ARG A 619 19.45 14.11 1.37
C ARG A 619 19.19 14.75 0.03
N ILE A 620 20.04 15.71 -0.35
CA ILE A 620 19.99 16.30 -1.68
C ILE A 620 20.98 15.53 -2.56
N ILE A 621 20.50 15.01 -3.69
CA ILE A 621 21.30 14.23 -4.63
C ILE A 621 21.39 14.99 -5.92
N GLY A 622 22.61 15.21 -6.44
CA GLY A 622 22.88 15.89 -7.69
C GLY A 622 23.57 15.00 -8.70
N VAL A 623 23.16 15.08 -9.96
CA VAL A 623 23.86 14.42 -11.07
C VAL A 623 24.16 15.39 -12.21
N GLY A 624 25.18 15.12 -12.95
CA GLY A 624 25.57 15.86 -14.13
C GLY A 624 26.61 15.13 -14.96
N ARG A 625 26.94 15.57 -16.13
CA ARG A 625 26.38 16.71 -16.92
C ARG A 625 26.24 16.32 -18.38
N VAL A 626 25.59 17.16 -19.18
CA VAL A 626 25.64 17.10 -20.64
C VAL A 626 27.08 17.22 -21.11
N GLY A 627 27.50 16.33 -22.04
CA GLY A 627 28.86 16.31 -22.55
C GLY A 627 29.90 15.70 -21.60
N GLY A 628 29.45 15.15 -20.47
CA GLY A 628 30.32 14.50 -19.49
C GLY A 628 31.41 15.39 -18.88
N PRO A 629 32.23 14.81 -18.00
CA PRO A 629 32.06 13.52 -17.36
C PRO A 629 30.86 13.47 -16.45
N ALA A 630 30.24 12.29 -16.30
CA ALA A 630 29.16 12.10 -15.36
C ALA A 630 29.66 12.25 -13.91
N ALA A 631 28.87 12.91 -13.09
CA ALA A 631 29.10 13.05 -11.66
C ALA A 631 27.83 12.68 -10.89
N LEU A 632 28.00 12.10 -9.72
CA LEU A 632 26.99 11.87 -8.71
C LEU A 632 27.48 12.45 -7.39
N ILE A 633 26.72 13.34 -6.78
CA ILE A 633 27.05 13.92 -5.48
C ILE A 633 25.83 13.92 -4.58
N TRP A 634 26.05 13.89 -3.27
CA TRP A 634 24.95 14.07 -2.30
C TRP A 634 25.39 14.86 -1.09
N SER A 635 24.41 15.53 -0.47
CA SER A 635 24.55 16.25 0.79
C SER A 635 23.51 15.76 1.80
N ASP A 636 23.95 15.53 3.02
CA ASP A 636 23.12 15.15 4.18
C ASP A 636 22.95 16.28 5.20
N ASP A 637 23.42 17.48 4.88
CA ASP A 637 23.48 18.67 5.75
C ASP A 637 22.90 19.93 5.08
N LEU A 638 21.85 19.73 4.27
CA LEU A 638 21.15 20.82 3.57
C LEU A 638 22.02 21.56 2.55
N GLY A 639 22.92 20.86 1.89
CA GLY A 639 23.76 21.40 0.83
C GLY A 639 25.03 22.14 1.30
N LYS A 640 25.42 22.07 2.58
CA LYS A 640 26.63 22.71 3.12
C LYS A 640 27.89 21.96 2.66
N THR A 641 27.87 20.64 2.81
CA THR A 641 28.98 19.78 2.37
C THR A 641 28.44 18.67 1.47
N TRP A 642 29.28 18.20 0.56
CA TRP A 642 28.90 17.21 -0.43
C TRP A 642 29.92 16.09 -0.52
N LYS A 643 29.42 14.88 -0.78
CA LYS A 643 30.21 13.68 -1.07
C LYS A 643 29.97 13.23 -2.49
N GLN A 644 31.00 12.68 -3.12
CA GLN A 644 30.90 12.13 -4.46
C GLN A 644 30.62 10.62 -4.41
N GLY A 645 29.66 10.16 -5.22
CA GLY A 645 29.38 8.77 -5.49
C GLY A 645 30.14 8.23 -6.71
N LYS A 646 30.19 6.92 -6.81
CA LYS A 646 30.77 6.23 -7.98
C LYS A 646 29.68 5.83 -8.95
N LEU A 647 29.84 6.22 -10.20
CA LEU A 647 29.02 5.73 -11.31
C LEU A 647 29.81 4.68 -12.10
N PRO A 648 29.15 3.67 -12.70
CA PRO A 648 29.83 2.75 -13.60
C PRO A 648 30.35 3.48 -14.85
N ALA A 649 31.47 3.03 -15.41
CA ALA A 649 32.13 3.67 -16.56
C ALA A 649 31.22 3.81 -17.78
N LEU A 650 30.22 2.94 -17.94
CA LEU A 650 29.24 2.99 -19.01
C LEU A 650 28.26 4.20 -18.90
N GLY A 651 28.17 4.85 -17.76
CA GLY A 651 27.37 6.06 -17.55
C GLY A 651 28.24 7.29 -17.75
N ALA A 652 28.50 7.68 -19.01
CA ALA A 652 29.45 8.74 -19.31
C ALA A 652 28.90 10.16 -19.14
N ALA A 653 27.55 10.33 -19.22
CA ALA A 653 26.86 11.60 -18.97
C ALA A 653 25.54 11.32 -18.24
N ALA A 654 25.10 12.23 -17.34
CA ALA A 654 23.88 12.10 -16.58
C ALA A 654 23.00 13.36 -16.66
N PHE A 655 21.69 13.21 -16.74
CA PHE A 655 20.73 14.28 -17.09
C PHE A 655 19.59 14.46 -16.13
N ASP A 656 19.19 13.38 -15.42
CA ASP A 656 18.15 13.43 -14.40
C ASP A 656 18.42 12.35 -13.35
N VAL A 657 17.93 12.58 -12.14
CA VAL A 657 17.98 11.63 -11.04
C VAL A 657 16.64 11.61 -10.34
N LYS A 658 16.20 10.40 -9.96
CA LYS A 658 14.96 10.21 -9.24
C LYS A 658 15.11 9.08 -8.21
N PHE A 659 14.91 9.42 -6.94
CA PHE A 659 14.82 8.44 -5.87
C PHE A 659 13.36 8.23 -5.49
N LEU A 660 12.98 6.96 -5.33
CA LEU A 660 11.63 6.57 -4.91
C LEU A 660 11.56 6.47 -3.37
N ASP A 661 12.68 6.12 -2.77
CA ASP A 661 12.91 6.02 -1.32
C ASP A 661 14.42 6.22 -1.04
N ASP A 662 14.85 6.02 0.21
CA ASP A 662 16.26 6.18 0.63
C ASP A 662 17.22 5.13 0.03
N ARG A 663 16.69 4.08 -0.61
CA ARG A 663 17.48 2.97 -1.18
C ARG A 663 17.38 2.90 -2.71
N ARG A 664 16.17 3.04 -3.26
CA ARG A 664 15.89 2.80 -4.66
C ARG A 664 15.87 4.10 -5.46
N GLY A 665 16.76 4.20 -6.43
CA GLY A 665 16.89 5.37 -7.28
C GLY A 665 17.29 5.03 -8.71
N PHE A 666 17.12 6.01 -9.60
CA PHE A 666 17.37 5.90 -11.02
C PHE A 666 18.12 7.15 -11.52
N ILE A 667 18.99 6.94 -12.52
CA ILE A 667 19.66 8.02 -13.24
C ILE A 667 19.36 7.87 -14.73
N ALA A 668 18.83 8.93 -15.33
CA ALA A 668 18.77 9.09 -16.78
C ALA A 668 20.15 9.49 -17.30
N ALA A 669 20.70 8.73 -18.23
CA ALA A 669 22.09 8.81 -18.62
C ALA A 669 22.32 8.56 -20.11
N ALA A 670 23.56 8.65 -20.52
CA ALA A 670 24.08 8.30 -21.83
C ALA A 670 25.33 7.43 -21.68
N THR A 671 25.52 6.48 -22.59
CA THR A 671 26.67 5.58 -22.57
C THR A 671 27.98 6.24 -22.99
N HIS A 672 27.92 7.37 -23.70
CA HIS A 672 29.09 8.13 -24.15
C HIS A 672 28.86 9.63 -24.00
N ALA A 673 29.93 10.39 -23.71
CA ALA A 673 29.88 11.85 -23.61
C ALA A 673 29.58 12.52 -24.95
N ASP A 674 30.10 11.98 -26.04
CA ASP A 674 29.75 12.35 -27.40
C ASP A 674 28.46 11.62 -27.77
N VAL A 675 27.41 12.38 -28.02
CA VAL A 675 26.08 11.83 -28.34
C VAL A 675 26.05 10.99 -29.61
N SER A 676 26.95 11.26 -30.56
CA SER A 676 27.04 10.48 -31.83
C SER A 676 27.41 9.02 -31.60
N GLN A 677 28.06 8.71 -30.49
CA GLN A 677 28.48 7.38 -30.08
C GLN A 677 27.62 6.81 -28.95
N SER A 678 26.63 7.56 -28.48
CA SER A 678 25.89 7.25 -27.30
C SER A 678 24.62 6.47 -27.57
N ASN A 679 24.30 5.51 -26.67
CA ASN A 679 22.97 4.92 -26.51
C ASN A 679 22.30 5.53 -25.30
N ALA A 680 20.98 5.59 -25.30
CA ALA A 680 20.19 5.97 -24.14
C ALA A 680 20.38 4.92 -23.03
N LEU A 681 20.53 5.36 -21.78
CA LEU A 681 20.86 4.51 -20.64
C LEU A 681 20.03 4.88 -19.40
N ILE A 682 19.57 3.88 -18.68
CA ILE A 682 19.06 4.07 -17.32
C ILE A 682 19.91 3.24 -16.37
N LEU A 683 20.42 3.88 -15.34
CA LEU A 683 21.07 3.23 -14.20
C LEU A 683 20.10 3.16 -13.03
N ALA A 684 20.12 2.06 -12.28
CA ALA A 684 19.33 1.86 -11.09
C ALA A 684 20.23 1.49 -9.89
N THR A 685 19.82 1.92 -8.71
CA THR A 685 20.37 1.53 -7.42
C THR A 685 19.28 0.97 -6.53
N ASP A 686 19.62 0.02 -5.66
CA ASP A 686 18.77 -0.54 -4.61
C ASP A 686 19.42 -0.39 -3.21
N ASP A 687 20.53 0.35 -3.12
CA ASP A 687 21.34 0.52 -1.91
C ASP A 687 21.65 2.01 -1.59
N GLY A 688 20.78 2.91 -2.04
CA GLY A 688 20.91 4.35 -1.75
C GLY A 688 21.98 5.05 -2.56
N GLY A 689 22.41 4.48 -3.68
CA GLY A 689 23.41 5.04 -4.58
C GLY A 689 24.83 4.57 -4.32
N ALA A 690 25.05 3.59 -3.44
CA ALA A 690 26.37 3.00 -3.21
C ALA A 690 26.85 2.19 -4.44
N THR A 691 25.92 1.45 -5.06
CA THR A 691 26.17 0.75 -6.33
C THR A 691 25.08 1.04 -7.36
N TRP A 692 25.44 0.97 -8.63
CA TRP A 692 24.55 1.23 -9.76
C TRP A 692 24.69 0.14 -10.83
N ARG A 693 23.56 -0.27 -11.40
CA ARG A 693 23.48 -1.25 -12.49
C ARG A 693 22.67 -0.73 -13.65
N GLU A 694 22.96 -1.20 -14.84
CA GLU A 694 22.15 -0.94 -16.02
C GLU A 694 20.81 -1.68 -15.92
N VAL A 695 19.72 -0.97 -16.25
CA VAL A 695 18.35 -1.55 -16.33
C VAL A 695 17.69 -1.27 -17.67
N TYR A 696 18.25 -0.38 -18.46
CA TYR A 696 17.79 -0.09 -19.81
C TYR A 696 18.94 0.49 -20.64
N ARG A 697 19.05 0.03 -21.89
CA ARG A 697 19.89 0.61 -22.92
C ARG A 697 19.16 0.54 -24.26
N SER A 698 19.11 1.66 -25.01
CA SER A 698 18.60 1.63 -26.38
C SER A 698 19.59 0.93 -27.32
N ALA A 699 19.06 0.33 -28.40
CA ALA A 699 19.89 -0.29 -29.42
C ALA A 699 20.42 0.71 -30.47
N ARG A 700 19.93 1.95 -30.44
CA ARG A 700 20.21 2.98 -31.47
C ARG A 700 21.28 3.96 -30.97
N PRO A 701 22.25 4.31 -31.81
CA PRO A 701 23.22 5.39 -31.53
C PRO A 701 22.54 6.76 -31.56
N TYR A 702 23.25 7.79 -31.16
CA TYR A 702 22.79 9.17 -31.05
C TYR A 702 21.68 9.38 -30.02
N GLU A 703 21.46 8.44 -29.11
CA GLU A 703 20.37 8.51 -28.11
C GLU A 703 20.87 8.71 -26.69
N LEU A 704 20.02 9.36 -25.91
CA LEU A 704 20.15 9.50 -24.45
C LEU A 704 18.78 9.50 -23.78
N THR A 705 18.70 9.07 -22.52
CA THR A 705 17.52 9.32 -21.69
C THR A 705 17.60 10.72 -21.10
N TRP A 706 16.44 11.39 -20.91
CA TRP A 706 16.49 12.81 -20.55
C TRP A 706 15.86 13.13 -19.19
N LYS A 707 14.57 12.95 -19.02
CA LYS A 707 13.83 13.24 -17.79
C LYS A 707 12.98 12.06 -17.41
N MET A 708 12.78 11.88 -16.12
CA MET A 708 12.06 10.75 -15.54
C MET A 708 10.86 11.20 -14.72
N SER A 709 9.82 10.36 -14.70
CA SER A 709 8.63 10.53 -13.87
C SER A 709 8.19 9.18 -13.33
N PHE A 710 7.99 9.08 -12.03
CA PHE A 710 7.44 7.89 -11.37
C PHE A 710 6.15 8.31 -10.66
N PRO A 711 4.98 8.14 -11.29
CA PRO A 711 3.69 8.39 -10.64
C PRO A 711 3.37 7.41 -9.53
N THR A 712 3.90 6.18 -9.61
CA THR A 712 3.86 5.18 -8.55
C THR A 712 5.23 4.50 -8.41
N PRO A 713 5.51 3.79 -7.31
CA PRO A 713 6.77 3.05 -7.16
C PRO A 713 6.99 1.95 -8.22
N GLU A 714 5.92 1.46 -8.85
CA GLU A 714 5.97 0.39 -9.86
C GLU A 714 6.03 0.93 -11.28
N VAL A 715 5.40 2.10 -11.53
CA VAL A 715 5.25 2.65 -12.87
C VAL A 715 6.12 3.88 -13.04
N GLY A 716 7.01 3.84 -14.03
CA GLY A 716 7.89 4.94 -14.37
C GLY A 716 7.95 5.19 -15.86
N TYR A 717 8.30 6.41 -16.23
CA TYR A 717 8.44 6.88 -17.61
C TYR A 717 9.72 7.69 -17.78
N THR A 718 10.37 7.57 -18.93
CA THR A 718 11.47 8.44 -19.31
C THR A 718 11.41 8.75 -20.81
N THR A 719 11.79 9.96 -21.18
CA THR A 719 11.94 10.34 -22.59
C THR A 719 13.29 9.88 -23.11
N VAL A 720 13.29 9.31 -24.33
CA VAL A 720 14.50 8.91 -25.06
C VAL A 720 14.69 9.89 -26.23
N GLN A 721 15.69 10.75 -26.11
CA GLN A 721 15.99 11.73 -27.14
C GLN A 721 16.96 11.17 -28.16
N SER A 722 16.69 11.43 -29.46
CA SER A 722 17.62 11.15 -30.55
C SER A 722 18.21 12.44 -31.12
N TYR A 723 19.52 12.44 -31.30
CA TYR A 723 20.31 13.48 -31.94
C TYR A 723 20.88 13.02 -33.31
N ASN A 724 20.33 11.92 -33.85
CA ASN A 724 20.72 11.42 -35.15
C ASN A 724 20.52 12.52 -36.22
N PRO A 725 21.54 12.88 -36.99
CA PRO A 725 21.42 13.84 -38.10
C PRO A 725 20.35 13.43 -39.12
N ASP A 726 20.25 12.13 -39.40
CA ASP A 726 19.13 11.58 -40.17
C ASP A 726 17.91 11.41 -39.23
N ARG A 727 17.00 12.36 -39.29
CA ARG A 727 15.79 12.37 -38.48
C ARG A 727 14.82 11.24 -38.83
N THR A 728 14.89 10.70 -40.04
CA THR A 728 14.02 9.59 -40.46
C THR A 728 14.46 8.26 -39.87
N ALA A 729 15.75 8.12 -39.54
CA ALA A 729 16.32 6.97 -38.88
C ALA A 729 16.09 6.97 -37.35
N SER A 730 15.52 8.03 -36.78
CA SER A 730 15.37 8.18 -35.32
C SER A 730 13.95 7.94 -34.87
N ALA A 731 13.78 7.11 -33.83
CA ALA A 731 12.49 6.88 -33.20
C ALA A 731 12.09 8.02 -32.22
N ARG A 732 10.78 8.25 -32.10
CA ARG A 732 10.19 9.17 -31.10
C ARG A 732 9.51 8.31 -30.06
N VAL A 733 10.25 8.00 -28.99
CA VAL A 733 9.81 7.01 -27.99
C VAL A 733 9.88 7.56 -26.56
N VAL A 734 9.02 6.99 -25.74
CA VAL A 734 9.04 7.08 -24.30
C VAL A 734 9.30 5.68 -23.77
N ALA A 735 10.25 5.48 -22.90
CA ALA A 735 10.44 4.21 -22.23
C ALA A 735 9.60 4.17 -20.95
N LYS A 736 8.93 3.04 -20.72
CA LYS A 736 8.04 2.78 -19.58
C LYS A 736 8.48 1.54 -18.82
N THR A 737 8.39 1.62 -17.49
CA THR A 737 8.43 0.46 -16.60
C THR A 737 7.10 0.28 -15.90
N THR A 738 6.76 -0.98 -15.58
CA THR A 738 5.58 -1.36 -14.75
C THR A 738 5.96 -2.31 -13.63
N ASP A 739 7.25 -2.51 -13.41
CA ASP A 739 7.79 -3.46 -12.42
C ASP A 739 8.78 -2.79 -11.46
N GLY A 740 8.65 -1.47 -11.27
CA GLY A 740 9.52 -0.69 -10.39
C GLY A 740 10.91 -0.45 -10.95
N GLY A 741 11.03 -0.36 -12.28
CA GLY A 741 12.28 -0.04 -12.96
C GLY A 741 13.22 -1.22 -13.17
N ARG A 742 12.77 -2.46 -12.95
CA ARG A 742 13.58 -3.66 -13.21
C ARG A 742 13.74 -3.90 -14.71
N THR A 743 12.65 -3.68 -15.45
CA THR A 743 12.64 -3.73 -16.92
C THR A 743 11.96 -2.50 -17.51
N TRP A 744 12.35 -2.12 -18.73
CA TRP A 744 11.81 -0.99 -19.46
C TRP A 744 11.45 -1.38 -20.89
N SER A 745 10.32 -0.91 -21.37
CA SER A 745 9.85 -1.10 -22.74
C SER A 745 9.60 0.23 -23.42
N GLU A 746 9.92 0.33 -24.71
CA GLU A 746 9.69 1.53 -25.51
C GLU A 746 8.26 1.58 -26.04
N MET A 747 7.70 2.78 -26.06
CA MET A 747 6.40 3.09 -26.65
C MET A 747 6.57 4.25 -27.64
N ALA A 748 5.92 4.16 -28.78
CA ALA A 748 5.93 5.26 -29.75
C ALA A 748 5.22 6.49 -29.18
N LEU A 749 5.86 7.66 -29.24
CA LEU A 749 5.25 8.93 -28.91
C LEU A 749 4.44 9.50 -30.08
N VAL A 750 5.06 9.58 -31.22
CA VAL A 750 4.47 10.12 -32.46
C VAL A 750 5.32 9.73 -33.68
N ASP A 751 4.66 9.57 -34.81
CA ASP A 751 5.32 9.38 -36.11
C ASP A 751 5.49 10.75 -36.83
N ASP A 752 6.25 11.63 -36.17
CA ASP A 752 6.61 12.94 -36.73
C ASP A 752 8.11 13.21 -36.47
N HIS A 753 8.89 13.13 -37.54
CA HIS A 753 10.34 13.28 -37.47
C HIS A 753 10.81 14.71 -37.12
N ALA A 754 9.91 15.72 -37.11
CA ALA A 754 10.21 17.07 -36.63
C ALA A 754 10.20 17.16 -35.12
N VAL A 755 9.55 16.22 -34.43
CA VAL A 755 9.42 16.23 -32.96
C VAL A 755 10.74 15.82 -32.29
N ARG A 756 11.08 16.51 -31.19
CA ARG A 756 12.09 16.09 -30.21
C ARG A 756 11.51 16.26 -28.82
N GLN A 757 11.43 15.16 -28.11
CA GLN A 757 10.89 15.10 -26.75
C GLN A 757 11.93 15.53 -25.70
N PHE A 758 11.44 16.14 -24.61
CA PHE A 758 12.24 16.64 -23.48
C PHE A 758 11.68 16.19 -22.13
N GLY A 759 10.93 17.06 -21.43
CA GLY A 759 10.38 16.79 -20.12
C GLY A 759 9.27 15.73 -20.15
N VAL A 760 9.11 15.01 -19.06
CA VAL A 760 8.01 14.06 -18.85
C VAL A 760 7.49 14.18 -17.45
N ALA A 761 6.17 14.13 -17.27
CA ALA A 761 5.53 14.01 -15.96
C ALA A 761 4.20 13.29 -16.09
N PHE A 762 3.94 12.38 -15.15
CA PHE A 762 2.71 11.64 -15.03
C PHE A 762 2.10 11.88 -13.65
N VAL A 763 0.80 12.12 -13.61
CA VAL A 763 0.05 12.30 -12.37
C VAL A 763 -0.40 10.98 -11.77
N ASP A 764 -0.63 9.99 -12.61
CA ASP A 764 -0.91 8.59 -12.28
C ASP A 764 -0.34 7.67 -13.37
N ALA A 765 -0.63 6.36 -13.29
CA ALA A 765 -0.12 5.38 -14.26
C ALA A 765 -0.63 5.56 -15.69
N ASN A 766 -1.66 6.39 -15.92
CA ASN A 766 -2.30 6.56 -17.21
C ASN A 766 -2.20 7.99 -17.77
N THR A 767 -2.27 9.00 -16.88
CA THR A 767 -2.41 10.40 -17.26
C THR A 767 -1.08 11.13 -17.15
N GLY A 768 -0.59 11.69 -18.25
CA GLY A 768 0.68 12.39 -18.25
C GLY A 768 0.94 13.25 -19.49
N TRP A 769 2.08 13.94 -19.46
CA TRP A 769 2.52 14.88 -20.47
C TRP A 769 3.99 14.66 -20.85
N VAL A 770 4.28 14.91 -22.12
CA VAL A 770 5.64 14.96 -22.64
C VAL A 770 5.86 16.32 -23.28
N GLY A 771 6.84 17.04 -22.78
CA GLY A 771 7.31 18.29 -23.38
C GLY A 771 8.15 17.99 -24.61
N ALA A 772 7.93 18.72 -25.69
CA ALA A 772 8.68 18.52 -26.94
C ALA A 772 8.80 19.82 -27.77
N VAL A 773 9.56 19.74 -28.83
CA VAL A 773 9.60 20.71 -29.94
C VAL A 773 8.80 20.10 -31.08
N PRO A 774 7.90 20.85 -31.73
CA PRO A 774 7.53 22.26 -31.54
C PRO A 774 6.42 22.43 -30.47
N HIS A 775 5.82 21.37 -29.98
CA HIS A 775 4.73 21.38 -29.01
C HIS A 775 4.75 20.13 -28.13
N GLY A 776 4.07 20.15 -26.99
CA GLY A 776 3.96 19.02 -26.11
C GLY A 776 2.86 18.02 -26.50
N PHE A 777 2.84 16.88 -25.79
CA PHE A 777 1.88 15.80 -25.95
C PHE A 777 1.28 15.43 -24.59
N ALA A 778 0.04 14.91 -24.61
CA ALA A 778 -0.65 14.37 -23.46
C ALA A 778 -1.21 12.98 -23.76
N THR A 779 -1.29 12.17 -22.73
CA THR A 779 -1.90 10.83 -22.76
C THR A 779 -2.81 10.66 -21.55
N ASP A 780 -3.82 9.80 -21.67
CA ASP A 780 -4.73 9.34 -20.57
C ASP A 780 -4.89 7.82 -20.53
N ASP A 781 -4.10 7.09 -21.32
CA ASP A 781 -4.08 5.63 -21.43
C ASP A 781 -2.72 4.99 -21.13
N GLY A 782 -1.86 5.73 -20.43
CA GLY A 782 -0.53 5.26 -20.03
C GLY A 782 0.49 5.27 -21.16
N GLY A 783 0.30 6.14 -22.17
CA GLY A 783 1.19 6.34 -23.28
C GLY A 783 0.96 5.40 -24.45
N LYS A 784 -0.17 4.69 -24.51
CA LYS A 784 -0.54 3.87 -25.68
C LYS A 784 -0.93 4.77 -26.85
N THR A 785 -1.62 5.88 -26.55
CA THR A 785 -1.94 6.95 -27.50
C THR A 785 -1.56 8.32 -26.96
N TRP A 786 -1.20 9.24 -27.87
CA TRP A 786 -0.80 10.58 -27.55
C TRP A 786 -1.52 11.59 -28.42
N ARG A 787 -1.93 12.71 -27.80
CA ARG A 787 -2.52 13.86 -28.50
C ARG A 787 -1.70 15.12 -28.26
N LYS A 788 -1.74 16.05 -29.18
CA LYS A 788 -1.07 17.35 -29.02
C LYS A 788 -1.64 18.08 -27.80
N ALA A 789 -0.77 18.72 -27.04
CA ALA A 789 -1.13 19.49 -25.85
C ALA A 789 -0.51 20.89 -25.92
N GLY A 790 -1.31 21.90 -25.58
CA GLY A 790 -0.96 23.31 -25.74
C GLY A 790 -0.20 23.88 -24.55
N PHE A 791 0.94 23.31 -24.17
CA PHE A 791 1.73 23.84 -23.05
C PHE A 791 3.18 24.19 -23.42
N GLY A 792 3.35 24.82 -24.55
CA GLY A 792 4.62 25.46 -24.87
C GLY A 792 5.53 24.68 -25.78
N ASN A 793 6.63 25.32 -26.09
CA ASN A 793 7.70 24.83 -26.99
C ASN A 793 8.93 24.50 -26.14
N ALA A 794 9.61 23.40 -26.47
CA ALA A 794 10.83 22.93 -25.85
C ALA A 794 10.73 22.77 -24.31
N VAL A 795 9.57 22.31 -23.83
CA VAL A 795 9.36 22.12 -22.38
C VAL A 795 10.31 21.07 -21.84
N ASN A 796 11.29 21.53 -21.06
CA ASN A 796 12.38 20.71 -20.57
C ASN A 796 12.11 19.99 -19.26
N LYS A 797 11.32 20.59 -18.39
CA LYS A 797 10.93 20.04 -17.07
C LYS A 797 9.46 20.29 -16.85
N ILE A 798 8.81 19.30 -16.27
CA ILE A 798 7.43 19.40 -15.79
C ILE A 798 7.44 18.95 -14.32
N ARG A 799 6.98 19.79 -13.44
CA ARG A 799 6.83 19.51 -11.98
C ARG A 799 5.36 19.42 -11.65
N LEU A 800 4.99 18.38 -10.92
CA LEU A 800 3.64 18.20 -10.42
C LEU A 800 3.64 18.29 -8.90
N LEU A 801 2.73 19.12 -8.37
CA LEU A 801 2.48 19.28 -6.94
C LEU A 801 1.07 18.80 -6.65
N ARG A 802 0.94 17.88 -5.71
CA ARG A 802 -0.36 17.44 -5.17
C ARG A 802 -0.66 18.21 -3.90
N SER A 803 -1.90 18.62 -3.74
CA SER A 803 -2.41 19.26 -2.53
C SER A 803 -3.83 18.79 -2.22
N ALA A 804 -4.35 19.22 -1.09
CA ALA A 804 -5.76 18.99 -0.74
C ALA A 804 -6.74 19.67 -1.71
N ALA A 805 -6.31 20.73 -2.44
CA ALA A 805 -7.11 21.45 -3.41
C ALA A 805 -7.06 20.84 -4.83
N GLY A 806 -6.29 19.75 -5.03
CA GLY A 806 -6.10 19.12 -6.32
C GLY A 806 -4.63 18.93 -6.68
N PHE A 807 -4.26 19.16 -7.93
CA PHE A 807 -2.86 19.24 -8.30
C PHE A 807 -2.57 20.46 -9.17
N SER A 808 -1.35 20.96 -9.05
CA SER A 808 -0.77 21.99 -9.93
C SER A 808 0.40 21.39 -10.71
N GLY A 809 0.42 21.63 -12.02
CA GLY A 809 1.54 21.31 -12.89
C GLY A 809 2.26 22.59 -13.31
N TYR A 810 3.59 22.57 -13.31
CA TYR A 810 4.41 23.66 -13.83
C TYR A 810 5.34 23.09 -14.91
N ALA A 811 5.27 23.67 -16.09
CA ALA A 811 6.06 23.26 -17.25
C ALA A 811 6.95 24.41 -17.69
N ILE A 812 8.26 24.16 -17.80
CA ILE A 812 9.24 25.17 -18.21
C ILE A 812 9.96 24.75 -19.49
N GLY A 813 10.01 25.67 -20.43
CA GLY A 813 10.69 25.56 -21.72
C GLY A 813 11.05 26.96 -22.22
N VAL A 814 10.63 27.33 -23.42
CA VAL A 814 10.76 28.75 -23.89
C VAL A 814 9.96 29.68 -22.97
N HIS A 815 8.82 29.21 -22.52
CA HIS A 815 7.97 29.90 -21.53
C HIS A 815 7.68 28.98 -20.35
N VAL A 816 7.15 29.55 -19.27
CA VAL A 816 6.60 28.81 -18.15
C VAL A 816 5.09 28.69 -18.31
N HIS A 817 4.55 27.50 -18.09
CA HIS A 817 3.12 27.25 -18.12
C HIS A 817 2.68 26.61 -16.81
N ARG A 818 1.46 26.89 -16.40
CA ARG A 818 0.83 26.29 -15.23
C ARG A 818 -0.46 25.57 -15.62
N LEU A 819 -0.68 24.42 -15.02
CA LEU A 819 -1.92 23.67 -15.04
C LEU A 819 -2.46 23.62 -13.61
N ARG A 820 -3.73 23.93 -13.40
CA ARG A 820 -4.43 23.69 -12.13
C ARG A 820 -5.60 22.75 -12.38
N VAL A 821 -5.60 21.65 -11.66
CA VAL A 821 -6.71 20.69 -11.67
C VAL A 821 -7.25 20.63 -10.26
N PRO A 822 -8.43 21.20 -10.01
CA PRO A 822 -9.05 21.15 -8.69
C PRO A 822 -9.30 19.68 -8.29
N ALA A 823 -9.28 19.40 -6.99
CA ALA A 823 -9.77 18.14 -6.46
C ALA A 823 -11.24 18.00 -6.87
N GLY A 824 -11.55 16.93 -7.59
CA GLY A 824 -12.87 16.63 -8.10
C GLY A 824 -13.88 16.29 -7.01
#